data_f719eb2e57f7254acc0755648aa8b355
#
_entry.id   f719eb2e57f7254acc0755648aa8b355
#
_cell.length_a   1.000
_cell.length_b   1.000
_cell.length_c   1.000
_cell.angle_alpha   90.00
_cell.angle_beta   90.00
_cell.angle_gamma   90.00
#
_symmetry.space_group_name_H-M   'P 1'
#
loop_
_entity.id
_entity.type
_entity.pdbx_description
1 polymer ?
#
loop_
_entity_poly.entity_id
_entity_poly.type
_entity_poly.pdbx_seq_one_letter_code
_entity_poly.pdbx_strand_id
1 'polypeptide(L)'
;MKLKVVQWVLALLLLAPCTQAQSIWDATHLANVKQSIHEPFYATAYQALQAEADKLLDVQPLSVMMKEKVPASGNKHDYMSQARYYWPDPTKPDGLPYVSRDGESNPELNKLDRNRLGATASRVTTLALAWYFSGEEKYAQKATELIRVWFFDKDTRMNPNLEYAQMIPGHNGGKGRCYGVLDSYSFVEMLDAVKLLEQSKSFTAKDSKQLQAWFGKLLNWILTSPQGQEESRQANNHSTAYDAQVIAIALYTGNLKVAREVINAVPAKRIFTQIEPDGRQPHELRRTLAFGYSQYNLTHLLDIFCMAEKIGIRIDNATSPDGRNFYRAMDFLAQYTGKDVKEWPYQQISEWDYKQQEFCKDLYRAGLLNPARKDYLRLSKAHRVIQWKDRFNLLYVQPSEVDNAYAFACKQLEFAMQCADKAKKEEKNAARRRVMPRSIHKDGSLAMIHPHDWCSGFFPGSLWQVYAYTHDDDWRRAAISWTWPIEEAKWHKGTHDLGFMMYDSFGKAYELTGERSYKDVVLQSAKTLITRYSPKVKSIRSWDHNRDRWKYPVIIDNMMNLEMLFRATQLTGDSIYWNVAVNHANTTLKNHFRPDYSSYHVVDYHPETGEVRLKCTHQGNSDDSFWSRGQAWGMYGFAMCYRFTKDPAYLKQSEGIADFFLNLPNMPADGVPYWDMKMDVIKDCTPE
;
A
#
# COMPACT_ATOMS: atom_id res chain seq x y z
N MET A 1 -19.11 -8.78 47.14
CA MET A 1 -18.78 -7.61 46.27
C MET A 1 -18.48 -7.97 44.80
N LYS A 2 -18.30 -9.25 44.42
CA LYS A 2 -18.02 -9.68 43.02
C LYS A 2 -19.25 -9.94 42.14
N LEU A 3 -20.46 -10.08 42.70
CA LEU A 3 -21.68 -10.35 41.90
C LEU A 3 -22.38 -9.08 41.35
N LYS A 4 -22.17 -7.91 41.96
CA LYS A 4 -22.78 -6.66 41.47
C LYS A 4 -22.06 -6.01 40.30
N VAL A 5 -20.79 -6.33 40.06
CA VAL A 5 -20.02 -5.79 38.93
C VAL A 5 -20.39 -6.49 37.62
N VAL A 6 -20.73 -7.79 37.69
CA VAL A 6 -21.14 -8.56 36.48
C VAL A 6 -22.53 -8.14 35.99
N GLN A 7 -23.43 -7.73 36.85
CA GLN A 7 -24.75 -7.24 36.45
C GLN A 7 -24.71 -5.85 35.80
N TRP A 8 -23.74 -5.00 36.13
CA TRP A 8 -23.57 -3.69 35.50
C TRP A 8 -22.88 -3.79 34.11
N VAL A 9 -22.02 -4.78 33.93
CA VAL A 9 -21.39 -5.04 32.61
C VAL A 9 -22.39 -5.66 31.63
N LEU A 10 -23.31 -6.53 32.12
CA LEU A 10 -24.40 -7.04 31.26
C LEU A 10 -25.50 -6.01 30.99
N ALA A 11 -25.73 -5.03 31.85
CA ALA A 11 -26.69 -3.94 31.63
C ALA A 11 -26.16 -2.86 30.68
N LEU A 12 -24.83 -2.67 30.59
CA LEU A 12 -24.19 -1.79 29.61
C LEU A 12 -24.12 -2.41 28.20
N LEU A 13 -24.20 -3.74 28.07
CA LEU A 13 -24.27 -4.44 26.78
C LEU A 13 -25.69 -4.45 26.17
N LEU A 14 -26.72 -4.06 26.96
CA LEU A 14 -28.12 -4.01 26.48
C LEU A 14 -28.61 -2.59 26.14
N LEU A 15 -27.76 -1.57 26.26
CA LEU A 15 -28.04 -0.18 25.87
C LEU A 15 -27.07 0.37 24.82
N ALA A 16 -26.41 -0.49 24.01
CA ALA A 16 -25.88 -0.02 22.77
C ALA A 16 -27.07 0.42 21.92
N PRO A 17 -27.18 1.72 21.52
CA PRO A 17 -28.17 2.11 20.54
C PRO A 17 -27.94 1.20 19.34
N CYS A 18 -29.01 0.65 18.80
CA CYS A 18 -28.99 -0.06 17.52
C CYS A 18 -28.53 0.97 16.47
N THR A 19 -27.22 1.18 16.36
CA THR A 19 -26.63 2.00 15.30
C THR A 19 -26.98 1.26 14.03
N GLN A 20 -27.87 1.86 13.25
CA GLN A 20 -28.25 1.33 11.94
C GLN A 20 -26.96 1.10 11.17
N ALA A 21 -26.66 -0.18 10.90
CA ALA A 21 -25.40 -0.59 10.32
C ALA A 21 -25.17 0.07 8.98
N GLN A 22 -23.94 0.53 8.74
CA GLN A 22 -23.46 0.86 7.39
C GLN A 22 -23.60 -0.37 6.49
N SER A 23 -23.73 -0.14 5.19
CA SER A 23 -24.04 -1.25 4.28
C SER A 23 -22.79 -1.97 3.75
N ILE A 24 -21.76 -1.24 3.30
CA ILE A 24 -20.53 -1.83 2.77
C ILE A 24 -19.33 -1.66 3.71
N TRP A 25 -19.32 -0.64 4.56
CA TRP A 25 -18.22 -0.40 5.50
C TRP A 25 -18.46 -1.11 6.84
N ASP A 26 -17.38 -1.42 7.54
CA ASP A 26 -17.46 -1.96 8.88
C ASP A 26 -17.43 -0.84 9.94
N ALA A 27 -18.53 -0.66 10.66
CA ALA A 27 -18.66 0.38 11.66
C ALA A 27 -17.67 0.22 12.83
N THR A 28 -17.35 -1.03 13.22
CA THR A 28 -16.39 -1.31 14.27
C THR A 28 -14.98 -0.94 13.81
N HIS A 29 -14.63 -1.31 12.56
CA HIS A 29 -13.36 -0.91 11.96
C HIS A 29 -13.22 0.61 11.90
N LEU A 30 -14.22 1.33 11.38
CA LEU A 30 -14.18 2.80 11.31
C LEU A 30 -14.04 3.45 12.69
N ALA A 31 -14.71 2.91 13.73
CA ALA A 31 -14.58 3.41 15.10
C ALA A 31 -13.16 3.19 15.65
N ASN A 32 -12.55 2.02 15.40
CA ASN A 32 -11.18 1.73 15.78
C ASN A 32 -10.18 2.67 15.06
N VAL A 33 -10.35 2.85 13.76
CA VAL A 33 -9.53 3.80 12.97
C VAL A 33 -9.64 5.21 13.54
N LYS A 34 -10.87 5.66 13.89
CA LYS A 34 -11.06 6.98 14.49
C LYS A 34 -10.29 7.17 15.81
N GLN A 35 -10.19 6.11 16.64
CA GLN A 35 -9.40 6.15 17.86
C GLN A 35 -7.89 6.22 17.58
N SER A 36 -7.42 5.54 16.55
CA SER A 36 -6.02 5.43 16.16
C SER A 36 -5.64 6.37 14.99
N ILE A 37 -6.45 7.37 14.68
CA ILE A 37 -6.33 8.19 13.45
C ILE A 37 -5.00 8.94 13.32
N HIS A 38 -4.31 9.16 14.44
CA HIS A 38 -3.01 9.84 14.49
C HIS A 38 -1.82 8.88 14.49
N GLU A 39 -2.06 7.57 14.52
CA GLU A 39 -0.99 6.60 14.34
C GLU A 39 -0.36 6.71 12.96
N PRO A 40 0.94 6.43 12.80
CA PRO A 40 1.68 6.67 11.56
C PRO A 40 0.99 6.14 10.31
N PHE A 41 0.41 4.94 10.38
CA PHE A 41 -0.25 4.29 9.26
C PHE A 41 -1.47 5.07 8.75
N TYR A 42 -2.34 5.52 9.65
CA TYR A 42 -3.57 6.21 9.29
C TYR A 42 -3.39 7.71 9.07
N ALA A 43 -2.42 8.32 9.77
CA ALA A 43 -2.25 9.77 9.80
C ALA A 43 -2.08 10.38 8.40
N THR A 44 -1.34 9.72 7.50
CA THR A 44 -1.10 10.22 6.15
C THR A 44 -2.36 10.18 5.28
N ALA A 45 -3.14 9.08 5.35
CA ALA A 45 -4.42 8.98 4.64
C ALA A 45 -5.45 9.97 5.19
N TYR A 46 -5.47 10.16 6.51
CA TYR A 46 -6.34 11.14 7.16
C TYR A 46 -6.00 12.58 6.76
N GLN A 47 -4.73 12.96 6.76
CA GLN A 47 -4.28 14.28 6.30
C GLN A 47 -4.64 14.51 4.83
N ALA A 48 -4.49 13.49 3.98
CA ALA A 48 -4.89 13.57 2.57
C ALA A 48 -6.41 13.76 2.41
N LEU A 49 -7.20 13.01 3.19
CA LEU A 49 -8.66 13.16 3.23
C LEU A 49 -9.08 14.57 3.68
N GLN A 50 -8.46 15.11 4.73
CA GLN A 50 -8.74 16.49 5.19
C GLN A 50 -8.36 17.51 4.12
N ALA A 51 -7.19 17.39 3.51
CA ALA A 51 -6.74 18.31 2.46
C ALA A 51 -7.64 18.27 1.21
N GLU A 52 -8.20 17.10 0.88
CA GLU A 52 -9.21 16.96 -0.17
C GLU A 52 -10.53 17.63 0.25
N ALA A 53 -10.98 17.37 1.47
CA ALA A 53 -12.22 17.94 2.00
C ALA A 53 -12.15 19.47 2.16
N ASP A 54 -11.01 20.03 2.57
CA ASP A 54 -10.81 21.48 2.65
C ASP A 54 -10.96 22.16 1.29
N LYS A 55 -10.45 21.54 0.21
CA LYS A 55 -10.65 22.06 -1.16
C LYS A 55 -12.13 22.05 -1.59
N LEU A 56 -12.93 21.16 -0.99
CA LEU A 56 -14.35 21.06 -1.32
C LEU A 56 -15.22 22.10 -0.60
N LEU A 57 -14.74 22.78 0.43
CA LEU A 57 -15.52 23.78 1.18
C LEU A 57 -15.98 24.94 0.30
N ASP A 58 -15.13 25.38 -0.63
CA ASP A 58 -15.38 26.54 -1.50
C ASP A 58 -15.98 26.17 -2.87
N VAL A 59 -16.15 24.85 -3.18
CA VAL A 59 -16.69 24.46 -4.48
C VAL A 59 -18.19 24.74 -4.57
N GLN A 60 -18.61 25.18 -5.74
CA GLN A 60 -20.04 25.35 -6.01
C GLN A 60 -20.72 23.98 -6.12
N PRO A 61 -21.94 23.84 -5.53
CA PRO A 61 -22.74 22.64 -5.71
C PRO A 61 -23.06 22.39 -7.18
N LEU A 62 -23.07 21.12 -7.55
CA LEU A 62 -23.47 20.68 -8.89
C LEU A 62 -24.97 20.37 -8.91
N SER A 63 -25.60 20.52 -10.07
CA SER A 63 -27.00 20.16 -10.27
C SER A 63 -27.27 19.65 -11.69
N VAL A 64 -28.38 18.97 -11.86
CA VAL A 64 -28.87 18.53 -13.19
C VAL A 64 -29.26 19.73 -14.09
N MET A 65 -29.42 20.94 -13.52
CA MET A 65 -29.70 22.13 -14.28
C MET A 65 -28.51 22.65 -15.09
N MET A 66 -27.31 22.13 -14.85
CA MET A 66 -26.06 22.53 -15.53
C MET A 66 -25.81 21.79 -16.85
N LYS A 67 -26.62 20.78 -17.21
CA LYS A 67 -26.44 20.11 -18.52
C LYS A 67 -26.73 21.01 -19.70
N GLU A 68 -26.01 20.80 -20.79
CA GLU A 68 -26.16 21.63 -22.02
C GLU A 68 -27.41 21.26 -22.84
N LYS A 69 -27.88 20.02 -22.74
CA LYS A 69 -29.05 19.53 -23.48
C LYS A 69 -30.26 19.36 -22.56
N VAL A 70 -31.46 19.52 -23.10
CA VAL A 70 -32.70 19.21 -22.40
C VAL A 70 -33.15 17.81 -22.76
N PRO A 71 -33.54 16.97 -21.76
CA PRO A 71 -34.13 15.66 -22.06
C PRO A 71 -35.37 15.73 -22.95
N ALA A 72 -35.71 14.63 -23.62
CA ALA A 72 -36.88 14.55 -24.49
C ALA A 72 -38.22 14.85 -23.77
N SER A 73 -38.27 14.76 -22.43
CA SER A 73 -39.39 15.22 -21.60
C SER A 73 -39.62 16.73 -21.61
N GLY A 74 -38.64 17.52 -22.05
CA GLY A 74 -38.66 18.99 -21.86
C GLY A 74 -38.33 19.45 -20.44
N ASN A 75 -38.19 18.55 -19.48
CA ASN A 75 -37.90 18.84 -18.07
C ASN A 75 -36.43 18.70 -17.73
N LYS A 76 -35.77 19.82 -17.45
CA LYS A 76 -34.34 19.85 -17.15
C LYS A 76 -33.97 19.19 -15.80
N HIS A 77 -34.95 18.95 -14.93
CA HIS A 77 -34.75 18.17 -13.69
C HIS A 77 -34.55 16.67 -13.92
N ASP A 78 -34.98 16.16 -15.09
CA ASP A 78 -34.69 14.75 -15.40
C ASP A 78 -33.22 14.55 -15.68
N TYR A 79 -32.66 13.50 -15.07
CA TYR A 79 -31.29 13.10 -15.29
C TYR A 79 -31.08 12.68 -16.74
N MET A 80 -30.00 13.15 -17.36
CA MET A 80 -29.66 12.79 -18.74
C MET A 80 -28.18 12.48 -18.86
N SER A 81 -27.87 11.34 -19.48
CA SER A 81 -26.49 10.98 -19.85
C SER A 81 -26.44 10.32 -21.23
N GLN A 82 -25.24 10.26 -21.80
CA GLN A 82 -25.00 9.61 -23.08
C GLN A 82 -24.29 8.27 -22.87
N ALA A 83 -24.59 7.29 -23.72
CA ALA A 83 -23.93 6.00 -23.77
C ALA A 83 -22.43 6.19 -24.07
N ARG A 84 -21.56 5.66 -23.18
CA ARG A 84 -20.12 5.96 -23.11
C ARG A 84 -19.36 5.66 -24.40
N TYR A 85 -19.68 4.57 -25.07
CA TYR A 85 -18.94 4.06 -26.22
C TYR A 85 -19.62 4.33 -27.55
N TYR A 86 -20.53 5.31 -27.61
CA TYR A 86 -21.24 5.65 -28.83
C TYR A 86 -20.73 6.97 -29.40
N TRP A 87 -20.44 6.94 -30.71
CA TRP A 87 -19.82 8.01 -31.45
C TRP A 87 -20.66 8.38 -32.68
N PRO A 88 -20.58 9.61 -33.19
CA PRO A 88 -21.20 9.97 -34.46
C PRO A 88 -20.85 8.97 -35.54
N ASP A 89 -21.82 8.58 -36.35
CA ASP A 89 -21.61 7.74 -37.54
C ASP A 89 -20.85 8.57 -38.61
N PRO A 90 -19.60 8.21 -38.93
CA PRO A 90 -18.80 8.98 -39.89
C PRO A 90 -19.34 8.89 -41.32
N THR A 91 -20.27 7.98 -41.62
CA THR A 91 -20.89 7.81 -42.93
C THR A 91 -22.13 8.70 -43.13
N LYS A 92 -22.58 9.39 -42.07
CA LYS A 92 -23.78 10.23 -42.08
C LYS A 92 -23.44 11.71 -41.95
N PRO A 93 -24.07 12.60 -42.72
CA PRO A 93 -23.80 14.05 -42.63
C PRO A 93 -24.07 14.68 -41.27
N ASP A 94 -25.09 14.16 -40.56
CA ASP A 94 -25.50 14.59 -39.21
C ASP A 94 -24.91 13.69 -38.11
N GLY A 95 -24.16 12.65 -38.46
CA GLY A 95 -23.59 11.69 -37.55
C GLY A 95 -24.61 10.76 -36.89
N LEU A 96 -25.89 10.78 -37.30
CA LEU A 96 -26.98 10.03 -36.65
C LEU A 96 -27.44 8.82 -37.47
N PRO A 97 -27.83 7.74 -36.80
CA PRO A 97 -27.69 7.45 -35.36
C PRO A 97 -26.22 7.14 -34.98
N TYR A 98 -25.81 7.42 -33.74
CA TYR A 98 -24.48 7.08 -33.24
C TYR A 98 -24.21 5.58 -33.27
N VAL A 99 -22.95 5.22 -33.53
CA VAL A 99 -22.46 3.85 -33.64
C VAL A 99 -21.54 3.47 -32.46
N SER A 100 -21.49 2.18 -32.11
CA SER A 100 -20.71 1.67 -30.99
C SER A 100 -19.22 1.52 -31.33
N ARG A 101 -18.32 1.95 -30.43
CA ARG A 101 -16.88 1.67 -30.40
C ARG A 101 -16.50 1.17 -29.02
N ASP A 102 -16.55 -0.14 -28.80
CA ASP A 102 -16.33 -0.71 -27.48
C ASP A 102 -14.94 -0.37 -26.92
N GLY A 103 -14.91 0.10 -25.66
CA GLY A 103 -13.68 0.55 -24.99
C GLY A 103 -13.28 2.01 -25.25
N GLU A 104 -13.87 2.69 -26.25
CA GLU A 104 -13.54 4.09 -26.59
C GLU A 104 -14.55 5.07 -26.02
N SER A 105 -14.19 5.79 -24.98
CA SER A 105 -15.07 6.79 -24.34
C SER A 105 -15.26 8.05 -25.18
N ASN A 106 -16.51 8.42 -25.45
CA ASN A 106 -16.84 9.67 -26.14
C ASN A 106 -16.84 10.85 -25.15
N PRO A 107 -16.02 11.91 -25.37
CA PRO A 107 -15.92 13.06 -24.46
C PRO A 107 -17.21 13.91 -24.37
N GLU A 108 -18.14 13.80 -25.31
CA GLU A 108 -19.44 14.51 -25.25
C GLU A 108 -20.23 14.17 -23.99
N LEU A 109 -20.01 12.98 -23.40
CA LEU A 109 -20.65 12.59 -22.13
C LEU A 109 -20.38 13.60 -20.99
N ASN A 110 -19.26 14.35 -21.04
CA ASN A 110 -18.89 15.35 -20.02
C ASN A 110 -19.84 16.55 -19.99
N LYS A 111 -20.59 16.80 -21.05
CA LYS A 111 -21.55 17.90 -21.17
C LYS A 111 -22.88 17.60 -20.46
N LEU A 112 -23.09 16.35 -20.06
CA LEU A 112 -24.30 15.85 -19.44
C LEU A 112 -24.10 15.48 -17.97
N ASP A 113 -25.07 14.83 -17.33
CA ASP A 113 -25.15 14.74 -15.86
C ASP A 113 -24.29 13.66 -15.24
N ARG A 114 -23.79 12.67 -16.02
CA ARG A 114 -23.07 11.51 -15.44
C ARG A 114 -21.91 11.89 -14.52
N ASN A 115 -21.04 12.75 -15.01
CA ASN A 115 -19.88 13.18 -14.22
C ASN A 115 -20.29 14.07 -13.03
N ARG A 116 -21.37 14.84 -13.17
CA ARG A 116 -21.92 15.69 -12.09
C ARG A 116 -22.49 14.83 -10.96
N LEU A 117 -23.22 13.77 -11.30
CA LEU A 117 -23.76 12.82 -10.33
C LEU A 117 -22.64 12.12 -9.58
N GLY A 118 -21.68 11.53 -10.30
CA GLY A 118 -20.53 10.88 -9.69
C GLY A 118 -19.69 11.83 -8.81
N ALA A 119 -19.45 13.05 -9.29
CA ALA A 119 -18.74 14.06 -8.51
C ALA A 119 -19.50 14.49 -7.26
N THR A 120 -20.83 14.64 -7.33
CA THR A 120 -21.64 14.95 -6.15
C THR A 120 -21.57 13.85 -5.12
N ALA A 121 -21.73 12.57 -5.53
CA ALA A 121 -21.62 11.43 -4.65
C ALA A 121 -20.23 11.35 -3.99
N SER A 122 -19.16 11.47 -4.78
CA SER A 122 -17.78 11.45 -4.27
C SER A 122 -17.49 12.58 -3.29
N ARG A 123 -17.94 13.81 -3.59
CA ARG A 123 -17.77 14.97 -2.71
C ARG A 123 -18.50 14.80 -1.39
N VAL A 124 -19.74 14.29 -1.42
CA VAL A 124 -20.50 13.97 -0.19
C VAL A 124 -19.78 12.93 0.63
N THR A 125 -19.28 11.85 0.00
CA THR A 125 -18.51 10.78 0.66
C THR A 125 -17.24 11.34 1.31
N THR A 126 -16.44 12.13 0.59
CA THR A 126 -15.21 12.75 1.11
C THR A 126 -15.48 13.64 2.33
N LEU A 127 -16.47 14.53 2.22
CA LEU A 127 -16.83 15.45 3.30
C LEU A 127 -17.41 14.72 4.52
N ALA A 128 -18.24 13.70 4.31
CA ALA A 128 -18.81 12.89 5.39
C ALA A 128 -17.72 12.12 6.17
N LEU A 129 -16.78 11.52 5.46
CA LEU A 129 -15.64 10.85 6.09
C LEU A 129 -14.73 11.82 6.84
N ALA A 130 -14.46 13.00 6.25
CA ALA A 130 -13.68 14.05 6.90
C ALA A 130 -14.36 14.52 8.19
N TRP A 131 -15.67 14.75 8.18
CA TRP A 131 -16.44 15.05 9.37
C TRP A 131 -16.38 13.92 10.41
N TYR A 132 -16.60 12.68 9.97
CA TYR A 132 -16.62 11.53 10.87
C TYR A 132 -15.33 11.39 11.65
N PHE A 133 -14.18 11.50 10.98
CA PHE A 133 -12.87 11.34 11.61
C PHE A 133 -12.42 12.58 12.40
N SER A 134 -12.69 13.80 11.91
CA SER A 134 -12.24 15.04 12.57
C SER A 134 -13.19 15.58 13.62
N GLY A 135 -14.49 15.35 13.45
CA GLY A 135 -15.56 16.03 14.21
C GLY A 135 -15.81 17.49 13.79
N GLU A 136 -15.12 18.00 12.75
CA GLU A 136 -15.26 19.39 12.30
C GLU A 136 -16.56 19.58 11.50
N GLU A 137 -17.52 20.26 12.10
CA GLU A 137 -18.88 20.43 11.57
C GLU A 137 -18.94 21.16 10.21
N LYS A 138 -17.92 21.95 9.83
CA LYS A 138 -17.80 22.59 8.50
C LYS A 138 -17.96 21.60 7.34
N TYR A 139 -17.40 20.39 7.49
CA TYR A 139 -17.50 19.34 6.47
C TYR A 139 -18.92 18.78 6.35
N ALA A 140 -19.58 18.54 7.48
CA ALA A 140 -20.97 18.08 7.48
C ALA A 140 -21.93 19.16 6.92
N GLN A 141 -21.68 20.43 7.23
CA GLN A 141 -22.44 21.57 6.65
C GLN A 141 -22.34 21.55 5.13
N LYS A 142 -21.12 21.45 4.59
CA LYS A 142 -20.89 21.41 3.14
C LYS A 142 -21.50 20.18 2.48
N ALA A 143 -21.33 19.00 3.07
CA ALA A 143 -21.95 17.78 2.56
C ALA A 143 -23.48 17.91 2.50
N THR A 144 -24.08 18.47 3.54
CA THR A 144 -25.53 18.70 3.61
C THR A 144 -26.00 19.71 2.54
N GLU A 145 -25.24 20.78 2.31
CA GLU A 145 -25.51 21.73 1.21
C GLU A 145 -25.56 21.02 -0.16
N LEU A 146 -24.54 20.19 -0.45
CA LEU A 146 -24.48 19.43 -1.71
C LEU A 146 -25.68 18.48 -1.86
N ILE A 147 -26.08 17.80 -0.78
CA ILE A 147 -27.25 16.91 -0.75
C ILE A 147 -28.52 17.71 -1.02
N ARG A 148 -28.71 18.86 -0.37
CA ARG A 148 -29.91 19.68 -0.56
C ARG A 148 -30.06 20.16 -2.00
N VAL A 149 -28.99 20.66 -2.61
CA VAL A 149 -28.99 21.13 -3.98
C VAL A 149 -29.32 20.00 -4.96
N TRP A 150 -28.75 18.81 -4.79
CA TRP A 150 -28.97 17.72 -5.73
C TRP A 150 -30.34 17.03 -5.58
N PHE A 151 -30.84 16.90 -4.33
CA PHE A 151 -32.02 16.05 -4.05
C PHE A 151 -33.27 16.81 -3.60
N PHE A 152 -33.15 18.00 -3.01
CA PHE A 152 -34.29 18.66 -2.32
C PHE A 152 -34.74 19.96 -2.94
N ASP A 153 -33.83 20.82 -3.34
CA ASP A 153 -34.15 22.21 -3.74
C ASP A 153 -34.96 22.22 -5.03
N LYS A 154 -36.08 22.94 -5.01
CA LYS A 154 -37.06 22.94 -6.09
C LYS A 154 -36.47 23.36 -7.45
N ASP A 155 -35.50 24.27 -7.41
CA ASP A 155 -34.92 24.87 -8.62
C ASP A 155 -33.75 24.06 -9.19
N THR A 156 -33.17 23.12 -8.40
CA THR A 156 -31.92 22.45 -8.78
C THR A 156 -31.95 20.92 -8.68
N ARG A 157 -32.92 20.37 -7.96
CA ARG A 157 -32.98 18.94 -7.67
C ARG A 157 -33.13 18.06 -8.89
N MET A 158 -32.55 16.86 -8.82
CA MET A 158 -32.81 15.77 -9.75
C MET A 158 -34.17 15.11 -9.46
N ASN A 159 -34.95 14.79 -10.49
CA ASN A 159 -36.09 13.90 -10.37
C ASN A 159 -35.61 12.47 -10.09
N PRO A 160 -36.30 11.69 -9.22
CA PRO A 160 -35.84 10.35 -8.81
C PRO A 160 -36.17 9.28 -9.88
N ASN A 161 -35.58 9.43 -11.05
CA ASN A 161 -35.65 8.49 -12.17
C ASN A 161 -34.39 8.58 -13.04
N LEU A 162 -34.18 7.58 -13.89
CA LEU A 162 -33.07 7.49 -14.84
C LEU A 162 -33.59 7.29 -16.28
N GLU A 163 -34.76 7.82 -16.59
CA GLU A 163 -35.47 7.63 -17.87
C GLU A 163 -34.61 8.01 -19.09
N TYR A 164 -33.71 9.01 -18.95
CA TYR A 164 -32.85 9.52 -20.02
C TYR A 164 -31.37 9.20 -19.80
N ALA A 165 -31.09 8.20 -18.94
CA ALA A 165 -29.74 7.76 -18.68
C ALA A 165 -29.16 6.91 -19.82
N GLN A 166 -27.91 7.18 -20.21
CA GLN A 166 -27.20 6.51 -21.31
C GLN A 166 -28.00 6.47 -22.62
N MET A 167 -28.65 7.60 -22.97
CA MET A 167 -29.28 7.73 -24.27
C MET A 167 -28.24 7.63 -25.41
N ILE A 168 -28.67 7.14 -26.55
CA ILE A 168 -27.85 7.10 -27.77
C ILE A 168 -28.46 8.09 -28.76
N PRO A 169 -27.72 9.13 -29.19
CA PRO A 169 -28.24 10.10 -30.17
C PRO A 169 -28.73 9.40 -31.45
N GLY A 170 -29.95 9.78 -31.88
CA GLY A 170 -30.60 9.16 -33.03
C GLY A 170 -31.33 7.85 -32.75
N HIS A 171 -31.31 7.34 -31.50
CA HIS A 171 -32.05 6.13 -31.11
C HIS A 171 -33.16 6.41 -30.12
N ASN A 172 -34.16 5.55 -30.09
CA ASN A 172 -35.23 5.44 -29.08
C ASN A 172 -35.92 6.78 -28.71
N GLY A 173 -36.07 7.70 -29.66
CA GLY A 173 -36.70 8.99 -29.39
C GLY A 173 -36.02 9.85 -28.32
N GLY A 174 -34.73 9.66 -28.10
CA GLY A 174 -33.95 10.34 -27.08
C GLY A 174 -34.12 9.80 -25.65
N LYS A 175 -34.85 8.69 -25.46
CA LYS A 175 -34.92 7.98 -24.17
C LYS A 175 -33.63 7.24 -23.89
N GLY A 176 -33.35 7.02 -22.60
CA GLY A 176 -32.25 6.20 -22.13
C GLY A 176 -32.46 4.68 -22.40
N ARG A 177 -31.49 3.91 -22.05
CA ARG A 177 -31.49 2.46 -22.12
C ARG A 177 -31.31 1.83 -20.74
N CYS A 178 -31.52 0.52 -20.61
CA CYS A 178 -31.38 -0.21 -19.35
C CYS A 178 -30.02 0.02 -18.67
N TYR A 179 -28.94 0.02 -19.43
CA TYR A 179 -27.58 0.26 -18.95
C TYR A 179 -27.38 1.61 -18.23
N GLY A 180 -28.34 2.53 -18.38
CA GLY A 180 -28.33 3.80 -17.67
C GLY A 180 -28.54 3.70 -16.17
N VAL A 181 -29.11 2.58 -15.67
CA VAL A 181 -29.25 2.32 -14.24
C VAL A 181 -27.87 2.30 -13.55
N LEU A 182 -26.83 1.82 -14.24
CA LEU A 182 -25.46 1.77 -13.72
C LEU A 182 -24.87 3.15 -13.38
N ASP A 183 -25.36 4.23 -13.99
CA ASP A 183 -24.85 5.60 -13.72
C ASP A 183 -25.03 6.02 -12.26
N SER A 184 -25.99 5.43 -11.54
CA SER A 184 -26.25 5.71 -10.12
C SER A 184 -25.48 4.81 -9.14
N TYR A 185 -24.54 3.97 -9.63
CA TYR A 185 -23.79 3.04 -8.76
C TYR A 185 -23.00 3.77 -7.65
N SER A 186 -22.51 4.97 -7.91
CA SER A 186 -21.83 5.79 -6.90
C SER A 186 -22.68 6.13 -5.66
N PHE A 187 -23.98 5.92 -5.72
CA PHE A 187 -24.84 6.05 -4.55
C PHE A 187 -24.64 4.94 -3.52
N VAL A 188 -24.10 3.78 -3.89
CA VAL A 188 -23.86 2.67 -2.95
C VAL A 188 -22.92 3.14 -1.82
N GLU A 189 -21.78 3.69 -2.17
CA GLU A 189 -20.81 4.21 -1.20
C GLU A 189 -21.30 5.51 -0.52
N MET A 190 -21.95 6.40 -1.30
CA MET A 190 -22.48 7.66 -0.78
C MET A 190 -23.52 7.43 0.33
N LEU A 191 -24.36 6.40 0.23
CA LEU A 191 -25.36 6.10 1.24
C LEU A 191 -24.75 5.67 2.56
N ASP A 192 -23.63 4.94 2.54
CA ASP A 192 -22.86 4.65 3.75
C ASP A 192 -22.29 5.91 4.39
N ALA A 193 -21.76 6.83 3.56
CA ALA A 193 -21.26 8.10 4.03
C ALA A 193 -22.38 8.99 4.64
N VAL A 194 -23.57 8.99 4.03
CA VAL A 194 -24.75 9.69 4.58
C VAL A 194 -25.17 9.12 5.94
N LYS A 195 -25.06 7.82 6.14
CA LYS A 195 -25.31 7.21 7.45
C LYS A 195 -24.38 7.75 8.54
N LEU A 196 -23.14 8.05 8.22
CA LEU A 196 -22.26 8.76 9.14
C LEU A 196 -22.79 10.16 9.46
N LEU A 197 -23.17 10.93 8.41
CA LEU A 197 -23.69 12.29 8.56
C LEU A 197 -24.96 12.40 9.42
N GLU A 198 -25.78 11.36 9.53
CA GLU A 198 -26.98 11.34 10.39
C GLU A 198 -26.67 11.62 11.86
N GLN A 199 -25.41 11.52 12.28
CA GLN A 199 -24.94 11.84 13.63
C GLN A 199 -24.50 13.30 13.78
N SER A 200 -24.40 14.08 12.69
CA SER A 200 -24.01 15.49 12.72
C SER A 200 -25.17 16.41 13.04
N LYS A 201 -24.86 17.62 13.52
CA LYS A 201 -25.87 18.65 13.78
C LYS A 201 -26.43 19.30 12.50
N SER A 202 -25.62 19.25 11.41
CA SER A 202 -25.92 19.92 10.14
C SER A 202 -26.85 19.11 9.26
N PHE A 203 -26.82 17.78 9.35
CA PHE A 203 -27.72 16.89 8.62
C PHE A 203 -28.88 16.48 9.54
N THR A 204 -29.98 17.19 9.42
CA THR A 204 -31.12 17.07 10.35
C THR A 204 -31.96 15.81 10.10
N ALA A 205 -32.77 15.42 11.06
CA ALA A 205 -33.77 14.36 10.88
C ALA A 205 -34.76 14.65 9.73
N LYS A 206 -35.01 15.93 9.41
CA LYS A 206 -35.79 16.32 8.25
C LYS A 206 -35.06 16.01 6.96
N ASP A 207 -33.76 16.32 6.88
CA ASP A 207 -32.92 16.01 5.70
C ASP A 207 -32.86 14.49 5.46
N SER A 208 -32.66 13.69 6.52
CA SER A 208 -32.66 12.21 6.45
C SER A 208 -33.98 11.68 5.90
N LYS A 209 -35.12 12.13 6.42
CA LYS A 209 -36.47 11.72 5.93
C LYS A 209 -36.71 12.13 4.47
N GLN A 210 -36.30 13.33 4.08
CA GLN A 210 -36.43 13.79 2.69
C GLN A 210 -35.57 12.95 1.73
N LEU A 211 -34.34 12.62 2.14
CA LEU A 211 -33.45 11.80 1.32
C LEU A 211 -33.95 10.36 1.21
N GLN A 212 -34.40 9.76 2.30
CA GLN A 212 -35.04 8.45 2.29
C GLN A 212 -36.27 8.42 1.38
N ALA A 213 -37.12 9.46 1.42
CA ALA A 213 -38.29 9.55 0.54
C ALA A 213 -37.88 9.67 -0.95
N TRP A 214 -36.81 10.43 -1.25
CA TRP A 214 -36.27 10.56 -2.60
C TRP A 214 -35.74 9.20 -3.11
N PHE A 215 -34.89 8.54 -2.32
CA PHE A 215 -34.39 7.21 -2.66
C PHE A 215 -35.46 6.13 -2.72
N GLY A 216 -36.49 6.21 -1.91
CA GLY A 216 -37.66 5.34 -2.01
C GLY A 216 -38.36 5.43 -3.35
N LYS A 217 -38.49 6.67 -3.91
CA LYS A 217 -39.03 6.88 -5.26
C LYS A 217 -38.11 6.35 -6.34
N LEU A 218 -36.79 6.55 -6.20
CA LEU A 218 -35.81 6.00 -7.13
C LEU A 218 -35.84 4.47 -7.11
N LEU A 219 -35.89 3.86 -5.92
CA LEU A 219 -36.01 2.40 -5.76
C LEU A 219 -37.24 1.86 -6.48
N ASN A 220 -38.39 2.50 -6.27
CA ASN A 220 -39.62 2.11 -6.95
C ASN A 220 -39.46 2.22 -8.47
N TRP A 221 -38.86 3.30 -8.99
CA TRP A 221 -38.60 3.46 -10.42
C TRP A 221 -37.67 2.35 -10.94
N ILE A 222 -36.56 2.05 -10.24
CA ILE A 222 -35.63 0.97 -10.64
C ILE A 222 -36.34 -0.38 -10.70
N LEU A 223 -37.22 -0.68 -9.73
CA LEU A 223 -37.94 -1.97 -9.65
C LEU A 223 -39.06 -2.11 -10.70
N THR A 224 -39.70 -1.00 -11.11
CA THR A 224 -40.94 -1.04 -11.90
C THR A 224 -40.81 -0.55 -13.34
N SER A 225 -39.76 0.26 -13.64
CA SER A 225 -39.57 0.79 -15.00
C SER A 225 -39.12 -0.32 -15.98
N PRO A 226 -39.43 -0.16 -17.27
CA PRO A 226 -38.95 -1.09 -18.30
C PRO A 226 -37.42 -1.19 -18.31
N GLN A 227 -36.70 -0.07 -18.17
CA GLN A 227 -35.25 -0.02 -18.14
C GLN A 227 -34.68 -0.78 -16.93
N GLY A 228 -35.23 -0.58 -15.74
CA GLY A 228 -34.79 -1.29 -14.54
C GLY A 228 -35.03 -2.79 -14.60
N GLN A 229 -36.21 -3.20 -15.12
CA GLN A 229 -36.53 -4.60 -15.31
C GLN A 229 -35.63 -5.28 -16.36
N GLU A 230 -35.29 -4.58 -17.43
CA GLU A 230 -34.37 -5.08 -18.46
C GLU A 230 -32.96 -5.19 -17.90
N GLU A 231 -32.47 -4.19 -17.13
CA GLU A 231 -31.15 -4.21 -16.50
C GLU A 231 -31.00 -5.37 -15.50
N SER A 232 -32.05 -5.65 -14.74
CA SER A 232 -32.08 -6.80 -13.80
C SER A 232 -31.89 -8.17 -14.47
N ARG A 233 -32.15 -8.28 -15.77
CA ARG A 233 -32.05 -9.52 -16.55
C ARG A 233 -30.77 -9.62 -17.40
N GLN A 234 -29.89 -8.63 -17.33
CA GLN A 234 -28.60 -8.70 -18.05
C GLN A 234 -27.78 -9.91 -17.58
N ALA A 235 -27.03 -10.52 -18.51
CA ALA A 235 -26.28 -11.73 -18.23
C ALA A 235 -24.85 -11.47 -17.72
N ASN A 236 -24.51 -10.23 -17.40
CA ASN A 236 -23.14 -9.77 -17.06
C ASN A 236 -23.14 -8.83 -15.85
N ASN A 237 -22.00 -8.17 -15.58
CA ASN A 237 -21.81 -7.24 -14.47
C ASN A 237 -22.94 -6.22 -14.27
N HIS A 238 -23.65 -5.84 -15.31
CA HIS A 238 -24.77 -4.91 -15.26
C HIS A 238 -25.85 -5.36 -14.27
N SER A 239 -26.29 -6.60 -14.34
CA SER A 239 -27.33 -7.12 -13.44
C SER A 239 -26.80 -7.32 -12.00
N THR A 240 -25.50 -7.56 -11.83
CA THR A 240 -24.88 -7.64 -10.51
C THR A 240 -24.81 -6.23 -9.87
N ALA A 241 -24.43 -5.22 -10.65
CA ALA A 241 -24.45 -3.84 -10.23
C ALA A 241 -25.86 -3.33 -9.91
N TYR A 242 -26.85 -3.76 -10.70
CA TYR A 242 -28.27 -3.52 -10.42
C TYR A 242 -28.66 -4.06 -9.03
N ASP A 243 -28.33 -5.30 -8.73
CA ASP A 243 -28.65 -5.92 -7.44
C ASP A 243 -27.97 -5.17 -6.29
N ALA A 244 -26.69 -4.79 -6.43
CA ALA A 244 -25.96 -4.01 -5.40
C ALA A 244 -26.65 -2.66 -5.12
N GLN A 245 -27.06 -1.93 -6.17
CA GLN A 245 -27.76 -0.66 -6.02
C GLN A 245 -29.15 -0.83 -5.35
N VAL A 246 -29.92 -1.83 -5.79
CA VAL A 246 -31.23 -2.11 -5.18
C VAL A 246 -31.09 -2.46 -3.71
N ILE A 247 -30.12 -3.30 -3.35
CA ILE A 247 -29.87 -3.70 -1.96
C ILE A 247 -29.45 -2.46 -1.14
N ALA A 248 -28.49 -1.66 -1.59
CA ALA A 248 -28.02 -0.47 -0.87
C ALA A 248 -29.17 0.51 -0.61
N ILE A 249 -29.96 0.83 -1.63
CA ILE A 249 -31.09 1.75 -1.51
C ILE A 249 -32.18 1.15 -0.62
N ALA A 250 -32.47 -0.14 -0.75
CA ALA A 250 -33.47 -0.82 0.07
C ALA A 250 -33.08 -0.81 1.56
N LEU A 251 -31.81 -1.09 1.88
CA LEU A 251 -31.29 -1.00 3.25
C LEU A 251 -31.39 0.43 3.78
N TYR A 252 -30.97 1.42 3.00
CA TYR A 252 -31.02 2.83 3.40
C TYR A 252 -32.45 3.32 3.67
N THR A 253 -33.42 2.87 2.86
CA THR A 253 -34.84 3.26 3.00
C THR A 253 -35.63 2.36 3.96
N GLY A 254 -34.99 1.38 4.61
CA GLY A 254 -35.62 0.45 5.54
C GLY A 254 -36.48 -0.64 4.87
N ASN A 255 -36.40 -0.80 3.54
CA ASN A 255 -37.17 -1.83 2.81
C ASN A 255 -36.44 -3.19 2.88
N LEU A 256 -36.35 -3.75 4.09
CA LEU A 256 -35.66 -5.02 4.34
C LEU A 256 -36.23 -6.21 3.54
N LYS A 257 -37.52 -6.15 3.17
CA LYS A 257 -38.14 -7.20 2.36
C LYS A 257 -37.47 -7.27 0.98
N VAL A 258 -37.39 -6.16 0.28
CA VAL A 258 -36.73 -6.09 -1.05
C VAL A 258 -35.26 -6.46 -0.94
N ALA A 259 -34.53 -5.95 0.07
CA ALA A 259 -33.12 -6.30 0.28
C ALA A 259 -32.91 -7.81 0.42
N ARG A 260 -33.71 -8.48 1.28
CA ARG A 260 -33.63 -9.94 1.49
C ARG A 260 -33.99 -10.75 0.23
N GLU A 261 -35.04 -10.34 -0.48
CA GLU A 261 -35.48 -11.01 -1.71
C GLU A 261 -34.37 -10.97 -2.78
N VAL A 262 -33.74 -9.82 -2.99
CA VAL A 262 -32.66 -9.68 -3.96
C VAL A 262 -31.42 -10.44 -3.52
N ILE A 263 -30.97 -10.28 -2.27
CA ILE A 263 -29.80 -10.99 -1.74
C ILE A 263 -29.96 -12.51 -1.88
N ASN A 264 -31.09 -13.07 -1.47
CA ASN A 264 -31.31 -14.50 -1.55
C ASN A 264 -31.35 -15.04 -2.99
N ALA A 265 -31.65 -14.19 -3.97
CA ALA A 265 -31.66 -14.54 -5.38
C ALA A 265 -30.27 -14.50 -6.04
N VAL A 266 -29.30 -13.75 -5.48
CA VAL A 266 -27.97 -13.56 -6.06
C VAL A 266 -27.24 -14.86 -6.40
N PRO A 267 -27.19 -15.89 -5.55
CA PRO A 267 -26.50 -17.13 -5.90
C PRO A 267 -27.03 -17.73 -7.22
N ALA A 268 -28.32 -17.94 -7.32
CA ALA A 268 -28.93 -18.57 -8.48
C ALA A 268 -28.94 -17.68 -9.75
N LYS A 269 -29.14 -16.35 -9.55
CA LYS A 269 -29.29 -15.43 -10.68
C LYS A 269 -27.98 -14.81 -11.18
N ARG A 270 -26.92 -14.80 -10.35
CA ARG A 270 -25.64 -14.15 -10.70
C ARG A 270 -24.48 -15.13 -10.62
N ILE A 271 -24.21 -15.71 -9.45
CA ILE A 271 -23.03 -16.56 -9.25
C ILE A 271 -23.09 -17.78 -10.18
N PHE A 272 -24.18 -18.52 -10.15
CA PHE A 272 -24.33 -19.79 -10.91
C PHE A 272 -24.57 -19.60 -12.41
N THR A 273 -24.91 -18.38 -12.86
CA THR A 273 -25.14 -18.07 -14.26
C THR A 273 -24.00 -17.32 -14.94
N GLN A 274 -23.24 -16.54 -14.20
CA GLN A 274 -22.20 -15.68 -14.75
C GLN A 274 -20.79 -16.26 -14.59
N ILE A 275 -20.60 -17.21 -13.65
CA ILE A 275 -19.31 -17.84 -13.35
C ILE A 275 -19.35 -19.30 -13.80
N GLU A 276 -18.35 -19.74 -14.55
CA GLU A 276 -18.15 -21.12 -14.96
C GLU A 276 -17.51 -21.97 -13.84
N PRO A 277 -17.56 -23.32 -13.89
CA PRO A 277 -16.95 -24.17 -12.85
C PRO A 277 -15.44 -23.96 -12.67
N ASP A 278 -14.74 -23.48 -13.70
CA ASP A 278 -13.31 -23.13 -13.66
C ASP A 278 -13.02 -21.68 -13.24
N GLY A 279 -14.04 -20.91 -12.89
CA GLY A 279 -13.95 -19.54 -12.44
C GLY A 279 -14.01 -18.48 -13.54
N ARG A 280 -14.03 -18.86 -14.82
CA ARG A 280 -14.17 -17.90 -15.91
C ARG A 280 -15.53 -17.20 -15.88
N GLN A 281 -15.55 -15.94 -16.37
CA GLN A 281 -16.76 -15.12 -16.52
C GLN A 281 -16.94 -14.81 -18.03
N PRO A 282 -17.59 -15.69 -18.82
CA PRO A 282 -17.57 -15.62 -20.28
C PRO A 282 -18.11 -14.32 -20.87
N HIS A 283 -19.09 -13.68 -20.21
CA HIS A 283 -19.67 -12.42 -20.67
C HIS A 283 -18.71 -11.23 -20.50
N GLU A 284 -17.85 -11.27 -19.47
CA GLU A 284 -16.83 -10.26 -19.23
C GLU A 284 -15.58 -10.53 -20.07
N LEU A 285 -15.17 -11.77 -20.19
CA LEU A 285 -13.97 -12.18 -20.92
C LEU A 285 -14.04 -11.91 -22.43
N ARG A 286 -15.23 -11.70 -23.00
CA ARG A 286 -15.43 -11.32 -24.42
C ARG A 286 -15.22 -9.82 -24.68
N ARG A 287 -15.06 -9.02 -23.63
CA ARG A 287 -14.92 -7.56 -23.74
C ARG A 287 -13.49 -7.17 -24.05
N THR A 288 -13.31 -5.98 -24.64
CA THR A 288 -12.00 -5.40 -24.96
C THR A 288 -11.15 -5.06 -23.72
N LEU A 289 -11.77 -4.97 -22.54
CA LEU A 289 -11.15 -4.79 -21.23
C LEU A 289 -11.51 -5.98 -20.32
N ALA A 290 -11.21 -7.19 -20.76
CA ALA A 290 -11.71 -8.44 -20.17
C ALA A 290 -11.36 -8.63 -18.70
N PHE A 291 -10.11 -8.36 -18.29
CA PHE A 291 -9.70 -8.41 -16.88
C PHE A 291 -10.47 -7.37 -16.05
N GLY A 292 -10.52 -6.14 -16.54
CA GLY A 292 -11.20 -5.05 -15.86
C GLY A 292 -12.69 -5.29 -15.65
N TYR A 293 -13.39 -5.84 -16.64
CA TYR A 293 -14.82 -6.18 -16.50
C TYR A 293 -15.04 -7.37 -15.57
N SER A 294 -14.18 -8.39 -15.64
CA SER A 294 -14.25 -9.54 -14.73
C SER A 294 -14.03 -9.10 -13.28
N GLN A 295 -13.03 -8.28 -13.03
CA GLN A 295 -12.75 -7.66 -11.71
C GLN A 295 -13.95 -6.82 -11.25
N TYR A 296 -14.50 -5.97 -12.09
CA TYR A 296 -15.62 -5.08 -11.78
C TYR A 296 -16.87 -5.85 -11.33
N ASN A 297 -17.19 -6.97 -12.00
CA ASN A 297 -18.27 -7.83 -11.57
C ASN A 297 -18.05 -8.43 -10.17
N LEU A 298 -16.80 -8.82 -9.85
CA LEU A 298 -16.46 -9.35 -8.54
C LEU A 298 -16.52 -8.28 -7.44
N THR A 299 -16.15 -7.03 -7.75
CA THR A 299 -16.33 -5.90 -6.82
C THR A 299 -17.80 -5.72 -6.43
N HIS A 300 -18.73 -5.80 -7.40
CA HIS A 300 -20.15 -5.70 -7.09
C HIS A 300 -20.65 -6.85 -6.23
N LEU A 301 -20.17 -8.08 -6.47
CA LEU A 301 -20.48 -9.23 -5.61
C LEU A 301 -19.95 -9.03 -4.19
N LEU A 302 -18.73 -8.50 -4.02
CA LEU A 302 -18.18 -8.16 -2.71
C LEU A 302 -19.03 -7.12 -1.97
N ASP A 303 -19.48 -6.07 -2.66
CA ASP A 303 -20.39 -5.07 -2.07
C ASP A 303 -21.69 -5.73 -1.60
N ILE A 304 -22.28 -6.59 -2.42
CA ILE A 304 -23.48 -7.37 -2.05
C ILE A 304 -23.23 -8.24 -0.82
N PHE A 305 -22.09 -8.93 -0.75
CA PHE A 305 -21.78 -9.81 0.39
C PHE A 305 -21.58 -9.02 1.68
N CYS A 306 -20.90 -7.87 1.62
CA CYS A 306 -20.79 -6.97 2.77
C CYS A 306 -22.17 -6.51 3.25
N MET A 307 -23.05 -6.09 2.33
CA MET A 307 -24.42 -5.67 2.65
C MET A 307 -25.27 -6.81 3.21
N ALA A 308 -25.14 -8.02 2.67
CA ALA A 308 -25.87 -9.21 3.12
C ALA A 308 -25.47 -9.58 4.57
N GLU A 309 -24.19 -9.53 4.90
CA GLU A 309 -23.68 -9.83 6.23
C GLU A 309 -24.26 -8.87 7.29
N LYS A 310 -24.48 -7.60 6.96
CA LYS A 310 -25.09 -6.60 7.88
C LYS A 310 -26.52 -6.94 8.30
N ILE A 311 -27.23 -7.74 7.54
CA ILE A 311 -28.59 -8.22 7.88
C ILE A 311 -28.63 -9.71 8.22
N GLY A 312 -27.46 -10.29 8.52
CA GLY A 312 -27.31 -11.66 9.00
C GLY A 312 -27.45 -12.73 7.91
N ILE A 313 -27.20 -12.39 6.64
CA ILE A 313 -27.27 -13.33 5.51
C ILE A 313 -25.87 -13.55 4.95
N ARG A 314 -25.46 -14.82 4.83
CA ARG A 314 -24.19 -15.19 4.21
C ARG A 314 -24.45 -15.97 2.92
N ILE A 315 -23.99 -15.44 1.80
CA ILE A 315 -24.10 -16.03 0.47
C ILE A 315 -22.77 -16.09 -0.29
N ASP A 316 -21.70 -15.59 0.29
CA ASP A 316 -20.36 -15.57 -0.28
C ASP A 316 -19.82 -16.97 -0.60
N ASN A 317 -20.20 -17.98 0.20
CA ASN A 317 -19.81 -19.38 0.05
C ASN A 317 -20.80 -20.21 -0.81
N ALA A 318 -21.81 -19.58 -1.40
CA ALA A 318 -22.79 -20.27 -2.22
C ALA A 318 -22.10 -20.99 -3.40
N THR A 319 -22.37 -22.28 -3.53
CA THR A 319 -21.75 -23.13 -4.56
C THR A 319 -22.83 -23.94 -5.27
N SER A 320 -22.81 -23.95 -6.60
CA SER A 320 -23.68 -24.74 -7.42
C SER A 320 -23.29 -26.24 -7.41
N PRO A 321 -24.16 -27.15 -7.84
CA PRO A 321 -23.84 -28.60 -7.92
C PRO A 321 -22.62 -28.91 -8.81
N ASP A 322 -22.34 -28.10 -9.82
CA ASP A 322 -21.18 -28.24 -10.72
C ASP A 322 -19.97 -27.42 -10.28
N GLY A 323 -20.00 -26.81 -9.10
CA GLY A 323 -18.84 -26.16 -8.45
C GLY A 323 -18.67 -24.68 -8.73
N ARG A 324 -19.63 -24.00 -9.37
CA ARG A 324 -19.59 -22.54 -9.60
C ARG A 324 -19.72 -21.79 -8.29
N ASN A 325 -18.79 -20.92 -8.00
CA ASN A 325 -18.85 -20.03 -6.83
C ASN A 325 -17.97 -18.79 -7.04
N PHE A 326 -18.16 -17.80 -6.18
CA PHE A 326 -17.43 -16.54 -6.21
C PHE A 326 -15.91 -16.74 -6.09
N TYR A 327 -15.45 -17.58 -5.16
CA TYR A 327 -14.02 -17.77 -4.92
C TYR A 327 -13.29 -18.42 -6.09
N ARG A 328 -13.99 -19.25 -6.89
CA ARG A 328 -13.43 -19.77 -8.16
C ARG A 328 -13.10 -18.65 -9.13
N ALA A 329 -13.97 -17.64 -9.24
CA ALA A 329 -13.71 -16.50 -10.12
C ALA A 329 -12.61 -15.58 -9.56
N MET A 330 -12.53 -15.41 -8.25
CA MET A 330 -11.39 -14.74 -7.60
C MET A 330 -10.09 -15.49 -7.90
N ASP A 331 -10.05 -16.81 -7.74
CA ASP A 331 -8.88 -17.65 -8.00
C ASP A 331 -8.47 -17.59 -9.48
N PHE A 332 -9.42 -17.52 -10.39
CA PHE A 332 -9.14 -17.39 -11.82
C PHE A 332 -8.38 -16.09 -12.14
N LEU A 333 -8.79 -14.96 -11.57
CA LEU A 333 -8.05 -13.69 -11.75
C LEU A 333 -6.75 -13.66 -10.94
N ALA A 334 -6.73 -14.23 -9.74
CA ALA A 334 -5.59 -14.21 -8.84
C ALA A 334 -4.32 -14.82 -9.43
N GLN A 335 -4.44 -15.83 -10.31
CA GLN A 335 -3.30 -16.43 -10.99
C GLN A 335 -2.55 -15.46 -11.94
N TYR A 336 -3.18 -14.34 -12.30
CA TYR A 336 -2.57 -13.30 -13.16
C TYR A 336 -2.13 -12.07 -12.38
N THR A 337 -2.31 -12.04 -11.06
CA THR A 337 -1.89 -10.91 -10.22
C THR A 337 -0.38 -10.75 -10.23
N GLY A 338 0.10 -9.53 -10.52
CA GLY A 338 1.52 -9.20 -10.62
C GLY A 338 2.21 -9.68 -11.90
N LYS A 339 1.46 -10.18 -12.88
CA LYS A 339 1.99 -10.62 -14.17
C LYS A 339 1.90 -9.53 -15.24
N ASP A 340 2.73 -9.67 -16.30
CA ASP A 340 2.65 -8.82 -17.50
C ASP A 340 1.35 -9.08 -18.26
N VAL A 341 0.79 -8.05 -18.89
CA VAL A 341 -0.43 -8.17 -19.73
C VAL A 341 -0.30 -9.22 -20.82
N LYS A 342 0.92 -9.52 -21.30
CA LYS A 342 1.18 -10.57 -22.30
C LYS A 342 0.87 -11.98 -21.80
N GLU A 343 0.83 -12.19 -20.49
CA GLU A 343 0.46 -13.47 -19.91
C GLU A 343 -1.07 -13.67 -19.78
N TRP A 344 -1.82 -12.56 -19.94
CA TRP A 344 -3.28 -12.58 -19.94
C TRP A 344 -3.83 -13.10 -21.29
N PRO A 345 -4.61 -14.19 -21.31
CA PRO A 345 -5.01 -14.84 -22.56
C PRO A 345 -6.20 -14.18 -23.26
N TYR A 346 -6.71 -13.06 -22.77
CA TYR A 346 -7.84 -12.32 -23.33
C TYR A 346 -7.45 -10.88 -23.68
N GLN A 347 -8.37 -10.13 -24.27
CA GLN A 347 -8.10 -8.72 -24.57
C GLN A 347 -8.06 -7.87 -23.30
N GLN A 348 -7.09 -6.96 -23.25
CA GLN A 348 -7.03 -5.88 -22.28
C GLN A 348 -6.30 -4.71 -22.95
N ILE A 349 -7.04 -3.90 -23.70
CA ILE A 349 -6.46 -2.86 -24.58
C ILE A 349 -5.85 -1.68 -23.82
N SER A 350 -6.19 -1.49 -22.55
CA SER A 350 -5.68 -0.42 -21.68
C SER A 350 -5.93 -0.76 -20.20
N GLU A 351 -5.44 0.08 -19.30
CA GLU A 351 -5.71 0.07 -17.86
C GLU A 351 -5.25 -1.21 -17.11
N TRP A 352 -4.29 -1.99 -17.65
CA TRP A 352 -3.84 -3.24 -17.02
C TRP A 352 -3.38 -3.02 -15.60
N ASP A 353 -2.39 -2.16 -15.38
CA ASP A 353 -1.79 -1.93 -14.05
C ASP A 353 -2.82 -1.36 -13.07
N TYR A 354 -3.66 -0.42 -13.52
CA TYR A 354 -4.72 0.15 -12.69
C TYR A 354 -5.71 -0.94 -12.25
N LYS A 355 -6.14 -1.82 -13.14
CA LYS A 355 -7.08 -2.91 -12.82
C LYS A 355 -6.47 -4.00 -11.96
N GLN A 356 -5.16 -4.26 -12.11
CA GLN A 356 -4.41 -5.10 -11.18
C GLN A 356 -4.45 -4.54 -9.75
N GLN A 357 -4.25 -3.23 -9.59
CA GLN A 357 -4.29 -2.59 -8.27
C GLN A 357 -5.69 -2.61 -7.65
N GLU A 358 -6.74 -2.36 -8.43
CA GLU A 358 -8.12 -2.49 -7.95
C GLU A 358 -8.42 -3.95 -7.54
N PHE A 359 -7.96 -4.93 -8.30
CA PHE A 359 -8.13 -6.34 -7.93
C PHE A 359 -7.35 -6.72 -6.66
N CYS A 360 -6.18 -6.15 -6.42
CA CYS A 360 -5.46 -6.32 -5.15
C CYS A 360 -6.26 -5.80 -3.94
N LYS A 361 -7.02 -4.71 -4.11
CA LYS A 361 -7.97 -4.22 -3.08
C LYS A 361 -9.14 -5.20 -2.88
N ASP A 362 -9.67 -5.76 -3.97
CA ASP A 362 -10.74 -6.76 -3.89
C ASP A 362 -10.25 -8.07 -3.23
N LEU A 363 -9.01 -8.52 -3.52
CA LEU A 363 -8.39 -9.64 -2.80
C LEU A 363 -8.29 -9.37 -1.30
N TYR A 364 -7.92 -8.14 -0.91
CA TYR A 364 -7.86 -7.76 0.50
C TYR A 364 -9.24 -7.86 1.15
N ARG A 365 -10.27 -7.26 0.54
CA ARG A 365 -11.67 -7.30 1.01
C ARG A 365 -12.21 -8.73 1.10
N ALA A 366 -11.95 -9.55 0.07
CA ALA A 366 -12.37 -10.96 0.06
C ALA A 366 -11.68 -11.78 1.16
N GLY A 367 -10.40 -11.47 1.46
CA GLY A 367 -9.68 -12.08 2.57
C GLY A 367 -10.20 -11.67 3.95
N LEU A 368 -10.70 -10.44 4.11
CA LEU A 368 -11.40 -10.01 5.33
C LEU A 368 -12.75 -10.70 5.48
N LEU A 369 -13.51 -10.83 4.40
CA LEU A 369 -14.82 -11.48 4.38
C LEU A 369 -14.72 -12.97 4.72
N ASN A 370 -13.67 -13.65 4.23
CA ASN A 370 -13.40 -15.06 4.49
C ASN A 370 -12.02 -15.28 5.09
N PRO A 371 -11.89 -15.34 6.43
CA PRO A 371 -10.61 -15.52 7.12
C PRO A 371 -9.87 -16.83 6.80
N ALA A 372 -10.52 -17.82 6.17
CA ALA A 372 -9.86 -19.02 5.68
C ALA A 372 -8.97 -18.73 4.45
N ARG A 373 -9.24 -17.65 3.71
CA ARG A 373 -8.51 -17.22 2.51
C ARG A 373 -7.37 -16.25 2.85
N LYS A 374 -6.50 -16.64 3.78
CA LYS A 374 -5.28 -15.88 4.11
C LYS A 374 -4.33 -15.70 2.92
N ASP A 375 -4.43 -16.57 1.93
CA ASP A 375 -3.72 -16.47 0.66
C ASP A 375 -4.07 -15.17 -0.10
N TYR A 376 -5.32 -14.70 -0.07
CA TYR A 376 -5.73 -13.44 -0.68
C TYR A 376 -5.09 -12.23 -0.01
N LEU A 377 -5.03 -12.20 1.33
CA LEU A 377 -4.35 -11.13 2.05
C LEU A 377 -2.86 -11.09 1.72
N ARG A 378 -2.21 -12.28 1.64
CA ARG A 378 -0.79 -12.37 1.25
C ARG A 378 -0.54 -11.92 -0.18
N LEU A 379 -1.39 -12.36 -1.13
CA LEU A 379 -1.28 -11.98 -2.53
C LEU A 379 -1.52 -10.48 -2.72
N SER A 380 -2.55 -9.94 -2.08
CA SER A 380 -2.78 -8.49 -2.05
C SER A 380 -1.56 -7.74 -1.52
N LYS A 381 -1.01 -8.15 -0.38
CA LYS A 381 0.17 -7.50 0.22
C LYS A 381 1.41 -7.59 -0.69
N ALA A 382 1.57 -8.69 -1.42
CA ALA A 382 2.72 -8.90 -2.30
C ALA A 382 2.70 -8.05 -3.57
N HIS A 383 1.53 -7.59 -4.03
CA HIS A 383 1.39 -6.93 -5.33
C HIS A 383 0.65 -5.58 -5.28
N ARG A 384 0.01 -5.26 -4.16
CA ARG A 384 -0.64 -3.95 -4.01
C ARG A 384 0.39 -2.86 -3.78
N VAL A 385 0.31 -1.80 -4.58
CA VAL A 385 1.05 -0.56 -4.30
C VAL A 385 0.45 0.09 -3.04
N ILE A 386 1.27 0.24 -2.01
CA ILE A 386 0.85 0.88 -0.77
C ILE A 386 1.04 2.38 -0.93
N GLN A 387 -0.04 3.06 -1.26
CA GLN A 387 -0.10 4.52 -1.25
C GLN A 387 -0.65 4.96 0.11
N TRP A 388 0.19 5.57 0.93
CA TRP A 388 -0.19 5.99 2.29
C TRP A 388 -1.35 6.97 2.33
N LYS A 389 -1.57 7.74 1.26
CA LYS A 389 -2.67 8.71 1.10
C LYS A 389 -3.99 8.08 0.70
N ASP A 390 -4.02 6.81 0.30
CA ASP A 390 -5.23 6.14 -0.17
C ASP A 390 -6.24 5.96 0.98
N ARG A 391 -7.46 6.45 0.77
CA ARG A 391 -8.57 6.28 1.73
C ARG A 391 -8.93 4.82 1.99
N PHE A 392 -8.56 3.89 1.10
CA PHE A 392 -8.70 2.46 1.32
C PHE A 392 -8.05 2.02 2.64
N ASN A 393 -6.94 2.66 3.03
CA ASN A 393 -6.27 2.39 4.30
C ASN A 393 -7.16 2.73 5.51
N LEU A 394 -7.98 3.79 5.43
CA LEU A 394 -8.92 4.16 6.50
C LEU A 394 -10.16 3.25 6.52
N LEU A 395 -10.59 2.77 5.35
CA LEU A 395 -11.86 2.06 5.21
C LEU A 395 -11.76 0.56 5.46
N TYR A 396 -10.58 -0.04 5.21
CA TYR A 396 -10.46 -1.51 5.20
C TYR A 396 -9.21 -2.05 5.88
N VAL A 397 -8.08 -1.32 5.94
CA VAL A 397 -6.80 -1.91 6.35
C VAL A 397 -6.64 -1.90 7.86
N GLN A 398 -6.32 -3.08 8.42
CA GLN A 398 -5.85 -3.24 9.79
C GLN A 398 -4.33 -3.36 9.76
N PRO A 399 -3.58 -2.33 10.18
CA PRO A 399 -2.13 -2.34 10.09
C PRO A 399 -1.51 -3.26 11.15
N SER A 400 -0.44 -3.93 10.76
CA SER A 400 0.48 -4.57 11.68
C SER A 400 1.47 -3.53 12.27
N GLU A 401 2.22 -3.92 13.29
CA GLU A 401 3.33 -3.11 13.81
C GLU A 401 4.35 -2.77 12.72
N VAL A 402 4.61 -3.71 11.80
CA VAL A 402 5.49 -3.50 10.65
C VAL A 402 4.93 -2.44 9.70
N ASP A 403 3.63 -2.45 9.43
CA ASP A 403 2.98 -1.42 8.59
C ASP A 403 3.13 -0.02 9.21
N ASN A 404 2.93 0.10 10.53
CA ASN A 404 3.15 1.34 11.28
C ASN A 404 4.62 1.80 11.26
N ALA A 405 5.56 0.87 11.40
CA ALA A 405 6.99 1.18 11.34
C ALA A 405 7.39 1.71 9.94
N TYR A 406 6.92 1.10 8.86
CA TYR A 406 7.17 1.58 7.50
C TYR A 406 6.49 2.93 7.22
N ALA A 407 5.27 3.15 7.69
CA ALA A 407 4.60 4.44 7.55
C ALA A 407 5.38 5.56 8.26
N PHE A 408 5.87 5.29 9.46
CA PHE A 408 6.76 6.20 10.18
C PHE A 408 8.07 6.44 9.43
N ALA A 409 8.74 5.36 8.96
CA ALA A 409 10.00 5.46 8.21
C ALA A 409 9.85 6.29 6.93
N CYS A 410 8.77 6.10 6.17
CA CYS A 410 8.49 6.89 4.97
C CYS A 410 8.41 8.38 5.28
N LYS A 411 7.66 8.76 6.32
CA LYS A 411 7.54 10.16 6.74
C LYS A 411 8.91 10.76 7.13
N GLN A 412 9.74 10.00 7.86
CA GLN A 412 11.08 10.44 8.24
C GLN A 412 12.02 10.57 7.04
N LEU A 413 11.96 9.63 6.09
CA LEU A 413 12.78 9.67 4.89
C LEU A 413 12.37 10.80 3.95
N GLU A 414 11.07 11.09 3.78
CA GLU A 414 10.59 12.26 3.03
C GLU A 414 11.15 13.56 3.64
N PHE A 415 11.07 13.69 4.95
CA PHE A 415 11.64 14.85 5.66
C PHE A 415 13.16 14.92 5.49
N ALA A 416 13.87 13.80 5.63
CA ALA A 416 15.33 13.74 5.46
C ALA A 416 15.75 14.12 4.03
N MET A 417 15.01 13.67 2.98
CA MET A 417 15.27 14.08 1.60
C MET A 417 15.12 15.59 1.42
N GLN A 418 14.05 16.19 1.95
CA GLN A 418 13.83 17.65 1.88
C GLN A 418 14.96 18.43 2.55
N CYS A 419 15.39 18.01 3.75
CA CYS A 419 16.50 18.60 4.46
C CYS A 419 17.83 18.45 3.70
N ALA A 420 18.08 17.27 3.12
CA ALA A 420 19.29 17.00 2.36
C ALA A 420 19.35 17.80 1.06
N ASP A 421 18.23 17.94 0.34
CA ASP A 421 18.15 18.77 -0.87
C ASP A 421 18.38 20.26 -0.56
N LYS A 422 17.88 20.74 0.58
CA LYS A 422 18.17 22.07 1.08
C LYS A 422 19.66 22.22 1.38
N ALA A 423 20.26 21.28 2.14
CA ALA A 423 21.67 21.31 2.48
C ALA A 423 22.60 21.27 1.25
N LYS A 424 22.24 20.48 0.21
CA LYS A 424 22.97 20.46 -1.07
C LYS A 424 22.94 21.81 -1.79
N LYS A 425 21.80 22.50 -1.78
CA LYS A 425 21.66 23.84 -2.42
C LYS A 425 22.43 24.91 -1.67
N GLU A 426 22.57 24.79 -0.37
CA GLU A 426 23.28 25.74 0.50
C GLU A 426 24.80 25.50 0.54
N GLU A 427 25.31 24.32 0.10
CA GLU A 427 26.73 23.99 0.07
C GLU A 427 27.49 24.87 -0.96
N LYS A 428 28.29 25.80 -0.46
CA LYS A 428 29.06 26.77 -1.27
C LYS A 428 30.30 26.15 -1.92
N ASN A 429 30.75 25.01 -1.40
CA ASN A 429 31.99 24.36 -1.86
C ASN A 429 31.69 23.04 -2.54
N ALA A 430 31.41 23.07 -3.86
CA ALA A 430 31.14 21.89 -4.66
C ALA A 430 32.28 20.82 -4.62
N ALA A 431 33.52 21.23 -4.34
CA ALA A 431 34.65 20.32 -4.21
C ALA A 431 34.57 19.39 -3.00
N ARG A 432 33.74 19.71 -1.99
CA ARG A 432 33.51 18.85 -0.83
C ARG A 432 32.68 17.64 -1.14
N ARG A 433 31.89 17.65 -2.23
CA ARG A 433 31.05 16.54 -2.71
C ARG A 433 30.24 15.87 -1.60
N ARG A 434 29.62 16.67 -0.73
CA ARG A 434 28.76 16.17 0.34
C ARG A 434 27.38 15.84 -0.22
N VAL A 435 27.14 14.58 -0.55
CA VAL A 435 25.96 14.15 -1.31
C VAL A 435 24.96 13.35 -0.51
N MET A 436 25.36 12.75 0.63
CA MET A 436 24.52 11.88 1.45
C MET A 436 24.28 12.43 2.84
N PRO A 437 23.07 12.32 3.40
CA PRO A 437 22.80 12.62 4.80
C PRO A 437 23.39 11.51 5.69
N ARG A 438 23.87 11.90 6.88
CA ARG A 438 24.43 10.95 7.86
C ARG A 438 23.84 11.12 9.26
N SER A 439 23.87 12.32 9.79
CA SER A 439 23.52 12.63 11.17
C SER A 439 23.09 14.10 11.30
N ILE A 440 22.79 14.54 12.51
CA ILE A 440 22.45 15.93 12.82
C ILE A 440 23.59 16.53 13.64
N HIS A 441 24.03 17.73 13.26
CA HIS A 441 25.00 18.53 14.05
C HIS A 441 24.37 19.03 15.36
N LYS A 442 25.19 19.46 16.29
CA LYS A 442 24.72 20.01 17.59
C LYS A 442 23.79 21.22 17.46
N ASP A 443 23.89 21.96 16.36
CA ASP A 443 23.03 23.10 16.03
C ASP A 443 21.71 22.70 15.32
N GLY A 444 21.46 21.41 15.18
CA GLY A 444 20.26 20.87 14.49
C GLY A 444 20.37 20.82 12.97
N SER A 445 21.46 21.28 12.36
CA SER A 445 21.67 21.17 10.92
C SER A 445 22.05 19.75 10.49
N LEU A 446 21.71 19.39 9.25
CA LEU A 446 21.99 18.06 8.71
C LEU A 446 23.48 17.91 8.35
N ALA A 447 24.13 16.88 8.89
CA ALA A 447 25.49 16.50 8.51
C ALA A 447 25.47 15.71 7.20
N MET A 448 26.06 16.30 6.16
CA MET A 448 26.20 15.67 4.83
C MET A 448 27.61 15.12 4.65
N ILE A 449 27.72 13.95 3.98
CA ILE A 449 28.97 13.21 3.80
C ILE A 449 29.34 13.00 2.34
N HIS A 450 30.64 12.70 2.13
CA HIS A 450 31.22 12.36 0.84
C HIS A 450 30.78 10.92 0.40
N PRO A 451 30.72 10.60 -0.90
CA PRO A 451 30.47 9.25 -1.40
C PRO A 451 31.37 8.15 -0.83
N HIS A 452 32.58 8.46 -0.42
CA HIS A 452 33.54 7.51 0.17
C HIS A 452 33.36 7.33 1.68
N ASP A 453 32.40 7.96 2.31
CA ASP A 453 32.07 7.67 3.71
C ASP A 453 31.38 6.31 3.81
N TRP A 454 31.76 5.51 4.81
CA TRP A 454 31.26 4.14 4.98
C TRP A 454 29.73 4.07 5.12
N CYS A 455 29.09 5.15 5.60
CA CYS A 455 27.64 5.24 5.74
C CYS A 455 26.89 5.60 4.42
N SER A 456 27.60 5.92 3.34
CA SER A 456 26.98 6.51 2.15
C SER A 456 25.94 5.61 1.47
N GLY A 457 26.01 4.30 1.66
CA GLY A 457 25.05 3.31 1.10
C GLY A 457 23.75 3.18 1.88
N PHE A 458 23.70 3.53 3.16
CA PHE A 458 22.53 3.26 4.01
C PHE A 458 21.30 4.09 3.65
N PHE A 459 21.48 5.37 3.34
CA PHE A 459 20.35 6.22 2.99
C PHE A 459 19.64 5.74 1.70
N PRO A 460 20.33 5.55 0.56
CA PRO A 460 19.70 4.96 -0.62
C PRO A 460 19.21 3.53 -0.37
N GLY A 461 19.90 2.73 0.44
CA GLY A 461 19.45 1.40 0.85
C GLY A 461 18.11 1.43 1.57
N SER A 462 17.89 2.40 2.47
CA SER A 462 16.62 2.59 3.16
C SER A 462 15.49 2.94 2.19
N LEU A 463 15.75 3.76 1.17
CA LEU A 463 14.76 4.09 0.14
C LEU A 463 14.39 2.86 -0.70
N TRP A 464 15.36 2.00 -1.03
CA TRP A 464 15.11 0.73 -1.70
C TRP A 464 14.28 -0.24 -0.84
N GLN A 465 14.50 -0.28 0.47
CA GLN A 465 13.68 -1.10 1.39
C GLN A 465 12.24 -0.61 1.44
N VAL A 466 12.03 0.71 1.47
CA VAL A 466 10.68 1.28 1.41
C VAL A 466 10.01 0.94 0.08
N TYR A 467 10.72 1.05 -1.05
CA TYR A 467 10.19 0.62 -2.35
C TYR A 467 9.82 -0.88 -2.34
N ALA A 468 10.68 -1.73 -1.82
CA ALA A 468 10.41 -3.17 -1.72
C ALA A 468 9.16 -3.49 -0.90
N TYR A 469 8.85 -2.65 0.09
CA TYR A 469 7.68 -2.82 0.93
C TYR A 469 6.41 -2.23 0.32
N THR A 470 6.51 -1.03 -0.29
CA THR A 470 5.35 -0.27 -0.77
C THR A 470 5.01 -0.56 -2.21
N HIS A 471 5.98 -1.01 -3.02
CA HIS A 471 5.90 -1.12 -4.48
C HIS A 471 5.53 0.21 -5.19
N ASP A 472 5.71 1.34 -4.51
CA ASP A 472 5.39 2.67 -5.04
C ASP A 472 6.57 3.22 -5.84
N ASP A 473 6.34 3.52 -7.12
CA ASP A 473 7.34 4.03 -8.05
C ASP A 473 7.94 5.39 -7.66
N ASP A 474 7.27 6.18 -6.81
CA ASP A 474 7.86 7.41 -6.28
C ASP A 474 9.08 7.08 -5.41
N TRP A 475 8.97 6.07 -4.55
CA TRP A 475 10.09 5.58 -3.76
C TRP A 475 11.19 4.96 -4.62
N ARG A 476 10.82 4.24 -5.69
CA ARG A 476 11.79 3.72 -6.66
C ARG A 476 12.59 4.84 -7.32
N ARG A 477 11.90 5.89 -7.81
CA ARG A 477 12.55 7.06 -8.40
C ARG A 477 13.49 7.77 -7.42
N ALA A 478 13.03 7.95 -6.18
CA ALA A 478 13.85 8.51 -5.11
C ALA A 478 15.10 7.64 -4.86
N ALA A 479 14.92 6.32 -4.70
CA ALA A 479 16.03 5.38 -4.47
C ALA A 479 17.07 5.43 -5.59
N ILE A 480 16.64 5.46 -6.86
CA ILE A 480 17.52 5.61 -8.04
C ILE A 480 18.33 6.92 -7.94
N SER A 481 17.64 8.04 -7.71
CA SER A 481 18.24 9.38 -7.63
C SER A 481 19.31 9.48 -6.55
N TRP A 482 19.10 8.81 -5.40
CA TRP A 482 20.04 8.83 -4.28
C TRP A 482 21.11 7.75 -4.36
N THR A 483 20.97 6.73 -5.21
CA THR A 483 21.96 5.67 -5.36
C THR A 483 23.13 6.09 -6.26
N TRP A 484 22.86 6.66 -7.42
CA TRP A 484 23.91 6.99 -8.41
C TRP A 484 25.00 7.96 -7.92
N PRO A 485 24.73 8.95 -7.06
CA PRO A 485 25.75 9.87 -6.56
C PRO A 485 26.93 9.23 -5.84
N ILE A 486 26.81 7.97 -5.38
CA ILE A 486 27.91 7.26 -4.71
C ILE A 486 28.61 6.23 -5.59
N GLU A 487 28.26 6.12 -6.88
CA GLU A 487 28.76 5.10 -7.80
C GLU A 487 30.30 5.04 -7.89
N GLU A 488 30.98 6.17 -7.81
CA GLU A 488 32.45 6.24 -7.88
C GLU A 488 33.17 5.48 -6.75
N ALA A 489 32.49 5.29 -5.59
CA ALA A 489 33.09 4.59 -4.47
C ALA A 489 33.38 3.11 -4.76
N LYS A 490 32.83 2.54 -5.83
CA LYS A 490 33.23 1.19 -6.32
C LYS A 490 34.73 1.01 -6.57
N TRP A 491 35.47 2.10 -6.76
CA TRP A 491 36.91 2.11 -6.99
C TRP A 491 37.71 2.42 -5.71
N HIS A 492 37.05 2.67 -4.58
CA HIS A 492 37.71 3.13 -3.35
C HIS A 492 38.48 1.98 -2.65
N LYS A 493 39.81 1.99 -2.81
CA LYS A 493 40.71 0.96 -2.26
C LYS A 493 41.15 1.23 -0.80
N GLY A 494 40.79 2.36 -0.24
CA GLY A 494 41.27 2.82 1.09
C GLY A 494 40.54 2.21 2.29
N THR A 495 39.42 1.54 2.08
CA THR A 495 38.57 0.98 3.13
C THR A 495 38.08 -0.44 2.78
N HIS A 496 37.63 -1.17 3.79
CA HIS A 496 36.89 -2.42 3.61
C HIS A 496 35.39 -2.24 3.44
N ASP A 497 34.84 -1.03 3.63
CA ASP A 497 33.41 -0.75 3.77
C ASP A 497 32.60 -0.76 2.45
N LEU A 498 33.19 -1.33 1.40
CA LEU A 498 32.53 -1.38 0.09
C LEU A 498 31.22 -2.18 0.11
N GLY A 499 31.05 -3.13 1.03
CA GLY A 499 29.76 -3.80 1.24
C GLY A 499 28.72 -2.84 1.74
N PHE A 500 28.98 -2.08 2.78
CA PHE A 500 28.09 -1.05 3.32
C PHE A 500 27.73 0.03 2.31
N MET A 501 28.71 0.51 1.54
CA MET A 501 28.46 1.55 0.56
C MET A 501 27.72 1.04 -0.67
N MET A 502 28.15 -0.09 -1.24
CA MET A 502 27.73 -0.53 -2.57
C MET A 502 26.68 -1.64 -2.55
N TYR A 503 26.75 -2.56 -1.57
CA TYR A 503 25.79 -3.66 -1.55
C TYR A 503 24.45 -3.26 -0.91
N ASP A 504 24.46 -2.45 0.14
CA ASP A 504 23.23 -1.91 0.73
C ASP A 504 22.46 -1.00 -0.24
N SER A 505 23.13 -0.39 -1.21
CA SER A 505 22.55 0.51 -2.22
C SER A 505 22.40 -0.19 -3.59
N PHE A 506 23.47 -0.34 -4.36
CA PHE A 506 23.44 -0.94 -5.70
C PHE A 506 23.11 -2.44 -5.67
N GLY A 507 23.51 -3.17 -4.63
CA GLY A 507 23.13 -4.57 -4.44
C GLY A 507 21.64 -4.72 -4.30
N LYS A 508 21.02 -3.90 -3.43
CA LYS A 508 19.57 -3.89 -3.24
C LYS A 508 18.83 -3.42 -4.50
N ALA A 509 19.35 -2.41 -5.19
CA ALA A 509 18.83 -1.96 -6.48
C ALA A 509 18.79 -3.09 -7.51
N TYR A 510 19.89 -3.86 -7.62
CA TYR A 510 19.95 -5.02 -8.52
C TYR A 510 18.96 -6.13 -8.14
N GLU A 511 18.86 -6.45 -6.86
CA GLU A 511 17.91 -7.46 -6.37
C GLU A 511 16.45 -7.13 -6.74
N LEU A 512 16.09 -5.85 -6.71
CA LEU A 512 14.72 -5.41 -6.95
C LEU A 512 14.40 -5.13 -8.42
N THR A 513 15.40 -4.78 -9.24
CA THR A 513 15.17 -4.35 -10.64
C THR A 513 15.72 -5.32 -11.68
N GLY A 514 16.74 -6.12 -11.32
CA GLY A 514 17.47 -6.96 -12.28
C GLY A 514 18.36 -6.19 -13.25
N GLU A 515 18.47 -4.85 -13.13
CA GLU A 515 19.19 -4.00 -14.09
C GLU A 515 20.71 -4.26 -14.06
N ARG A 516 21.28 -4.53 -15.24
CA ARG A 516 22.70 -4.88 -15.41
C ARG A 516 23.65 -3.80 -14.89
N SER A 517 23.29 -2.53 -15.04
CA SER A 517 24.11 -1.40 -14.59
C SER A 517 24.45 -1.48 -13.09
N TYR A 518 23.49 -1.86 -12.24
CA TYR A 518 23.70 -2.06 -10.80
C TYR A 518 24.59 -3.30 -10.52
N LYS A 519 24.36 -4.40 -11.25
CA LYS A 519 25.21 -5.60 -11.17
C LYS A 519 26.68 -5.27 -11.45
N ASP A 520 26.95 -4.48 -12.49
CA ASP A 520 28.30 -4.12 -12.89
C ASP A 520 29.02 -3.31 -11.79
N VAL A 521 28.30 -2.42 -11.08
CA VAL A 521 28.82 -1.68 -9.92
C VAL A 521 29.18 -2.64 -8.76
N VAL A 522 28.26 -3.56 -8.41
CA VAL A 522 28.51 -4.56 -7.34
C VAL A 522 29.73 -5.42 -7.66
N LEU A 523 29.84 -5.92 -8.88
CA LEU A 523 30.98 -6.76 -9.28
C LEU A 523 32.30 -5.98 -9.28
N GLN A 524 32.30 -4.71 -9.71
CA GLN A 524 33.49 -3.88 -9.60
C GLN A 524 33.88 -3.62 -8.15
N SER A 525 32.90 -3.39 -7.28
CA SER A 525 33.14 -3.19 -5.82
C SER A 525 33.74 -4.45 -5.17
N ALA A 526 33.24 -5.63 -5.53
CA ALA A 526 33.80 -6.90 -5.08
C ALA A 526 35.27 -7.09 -5.52
N LYS A 527 35.58 -6.77 -6.81
CA LYS A 527 36.96 -6.77 -7.34
C LYS A 527 37.85 -5.81 -6.55
N THR A 528 37.35 -4.63 -6.22
CA THR A 528 38.09 -3.63 -5.45
C THR A 528 38.32 -4.11 -4.03
N LEU A 529 37.33 -4.66 -3.36
CA LEU A 529 37.41 -5.13 -1.98
C LEU A 529 38.45 -6.25 -1.82
N ILE A 530 38.49 -7.26 -2.69
CA ILE A 530 39.45 -8.35 -2.61
C ILE A 530 40.92 -7.93 -2.82
N THR A 531 41.17 -6.72 -3.36
CA THR A 531 42.54 -6.18 -3.41
C THR A 531 43.16 -5.95 -2.03
N ARG A 532 42.33 -5.89 -0.99
CA ARG A 532 42.75 -5.70 0.42
C ARG A 532 42.95 -7.02 1.14
N TYR A 533 42.72 -8.15 0.49
CA TYR A 533 42.91 -9.47 1.08
C TYR A 533 44.39 -9.88 1.12
N SER A 534 44.82 -10.46 2.23
CA SER A 534 46.13 -11.11 2.35
C SER A 534 45.95 -12.63 2.50
N PRO A 535 46.57 -13.45 1.62
CA PRO A 535 46.53 -14.89 1.76
C PRO A 535 47.31 -15.39 2.99
N LYS A 536 48.29 -14.65 3.54
CA LYS A 536 49.02 -14.96 4.76
C LYS A 536 48.17 -14.75 6.00
N VAL A 537 47.50 -13.60 6.10
CA VAL A 537 46.55 -13.25 7.19
C VAL A 537 45.23 -13.98 7.03
N LYS A 538 44.85 -14.34 5.81
CA LYS A 538 43.53 -14.91 5.43
C LYS A 538 42.38 -13.99 5.74
N SER A 539 42.57 -12.67 5.68
CA SER A 539 41.58 -11.66 5.97
C SER A 539 41.76 -10.43 5.08
N ILE A 540 40.70 -9.64 5.00
CA ILE A 540 40.63 -8.32 4.33
C ILE A 540 41.03 -7.26 5.34
N ARG A 541 42.02 -6.42 4.99
CA ARG A 541 42.50 -5.32 5.85
C ARG A 541 41.46 -4.19 5.92
N SER A 542 41.20 -3.70 7.13
CA SER A 542 40.14 -2.71 7.36
C SER A 542 40.53 -1.30 6.91
N TRP A 543 41.67 -0.77 7.33
CA TRP A 543 42.13 0.59 6.96
C TRP A 543 43.66 0.66 6.79
N ASP A 544 44.15 1.84 6.34
CA ASP A 544 45.58 2.08 6.00
C ASP A 544 46.19 3.21 6.78
N HIS A 545 45.47 3.86 7.70
CA HIS A 545 45.96 4.96 8.49
C HIS A 545 46.64 4.46 9.78
N ASN A 546 47.39 5.38 10.43
CA ASN A 546 48.08 5.16 11.71
C ASN A 546 48.95 3.87 11.70
N ARG A 547 49.83 3.75 10.68
CA ARG A 547 50.66 2.55 10.41
C ARG A 547 51.71 2.29 11.50
N ASP A 548 52.01 3.23 12.34
CA ASP A 548 52.88 3.04 13.48
C ASP A 548 52.24 2.12 14.53
N ARG A 549 50.95 2.30 14.76
CA ARG A 549 50.17 1.45 15.65
C ARG A 549 49.70 0.19 14.96
N TRP A 550 49.14 0.26 13.76
CA TRP A 550 48.45 -0.81 13.05
C TRP A 550 49.35 -1.37 11.93
N LYS A 551 49.57 -2.65 11.88
CA LYS A 551 50.32 -3.31 10.81
C LYS A 551 49.38 -3.96 9.80
N TYR A 552 48.39 -4.73 10.25
CA TYR A 552 47.32 -5.28 9.42
C TYR A 552 46.02 -5.37 10.26
N PRO A 553 45.33 -4.25 10.47
CA PRO A 553 44.15 -4.25 11.30
C PRO A 553 42.95 -4.84 10.59
N VAL A 554 42.21 -5.70 11.31
CA VAL A 554 40.95 -6.28 10.90
C VAL A 554 39.93 -6.01 11.99
N ILE A 555 38.81 -5.40 11.67
CA ILE A 555 37.74 -5.14 12.63
C ILE A 555 36.53 -6.03 12.35
N ILE A 556 35.72 -6.23 13.38
CA ILE A 556 34.54 -7.11 13.32
C ILE A 556 33.52 -6.67 12.27
N ASP A 557 33.44 -5.36 12.00
CA ASP A 557 32.59 -4.72 10.98
C ASP A 557 32.76 -5.33 9.58
N ASN A 558 33.96 -5.83 9.29
CA ASN A 558 34.27 -6.41 7.99
C ASN A 558 33.38 -7.62 7.64
N MET A 559 32.83 -8.29 8.64
CA MET A 559 31.86 -9.38 8.44
C MET A 559 30.66 -8.95 7.62
N MET A 560 30.25 -7.69 7.72
CA MET A 560 29.14 -7.10 6.96
C MET A 560 29.42 -6.96 5.46
N ASN A 561 30.70 -6.86 5.08
CA ASN A 561 31.10 -6.66 3.68
C ASN A 561 31.22 -7.99 2.90
N LEU A 562 31.13 -9.13 3.56
CA LEU A 562 31.29 -10.44 2.93
C LEU A 562 30.09 -10.86 2.09
N GLU A 563 28.89 -10.36 2.36
CA GLU A 563 27.70 -10.69 1.58
C GLU A 563 27.87 -10.32 0.10
N MET A 564 28.45 -9.15 -0.16
CA MET A 564 28.78 -8.73 -1.53
C MET A 564 29.68 -9.73 -2.25
N LEU A 565 30.65 -10.35 -1.53
CA LEU A 565 31.56 -11.34 -2.10
C LEU A 565 30.83 -12.66 -2.41
N PHE A 566 30.01 -13.17 -1.51
CA PHE A 566 29.20 -14.36 -1.78
C PHE A 566 28.28 -14.14 -2.99
N ARG A 567 27.65 -12.99 -3.08
CA ARG A 567 26.83 -12.62 -4.25
C ARG A 567 27.63 -12.48 -5.53
N ALA A 568 28.83 -11.91 -5.47
CA ALA A 568 29.71 -11.83 -6.63
C ALA A 568 30.05 -13.22 -7.20
N THR A 569 30.31 -14.22 -6.34
CA THR A 569 30.45 -15.62 -6.77
C THR A 569 29.18 -16.15 -7.44
N GLN A 570 28.00 -15.95 -6.86
CA GLN A 570 26.74 -16.40 -7.47
C GLN A 570 26.48 -15.75 -8.84
N LEU A 571 26.85 -14.49 -9.00
CA LEU A 571 26.63 -13.74 -10.23
C LEU A 571 27.63 -14.02 -11.36
N THR A 572 28.84 -14.52 -11.01
CA THR A 572 29.94 -14.71 -11.97
C THR A 572 30.38 -16.17 -12.13
N GLY A 573 30.09 -17.03 -11.14
CA GLY A 573 30.67 -18.37 -11.03
C GLY A 573 32.11 -18.37 -10.55
N ASP A 574 32.77 -17.24 -10.29
CA ASP A 574 34.17 -17.15 -9.85
C ASP A 574 34.26 -17.38 -8.36
N SER A 575 34.93 -18.46 -7.98
CA SER A 575 35.13 -18.89 -6.59
C SER A 575 36.12 -18.03 -5.79
N ILE A 576 36.85 -17.11 -6.42
CA ILE A 576 37.81 -16.27 -5.71
C ILE A 576 37.14 -15.44 -4.60
N TYR A 577 35.96 -14.88 -4.89
CA TYR A 577 35.21 -14.09 -3.93
C TYR A 577 34.71 -14.93 -2.76
N TRP A 578 34.21 -16.16 -3.04
CA TRP A 578 33.78 -17.10 -2.02
C TRP A 578 34.94 -17.48 -1.10
N ASN A 579 36.09 -17.82 -1.68
CA ASN A 579 37.27 -18.23 -0.92
C ASN A 579 37.76 -17.10 -0.02
N VAL A 580 37.77 -15.88 -0.48
CA VAL A 580 38.14 -14.71 0.32
C VAL A 580 37.15 -14.52 1.47
N ALA A 581 35.84 -14.60 1.23
CA ALA A 581 34.80 -14.44 2.24
C ALA A 581 34.89 -15.52 3.33
N VAL A 582 35.01 -16.81 2.94
CA VAL A 582 35.10 -17.94 3.88
C VAL A 582 36.39 -17.88 4.69
N ASN A 583 37.54 -17.56 4.05
CA ASN A 583 38.79 -17.41 4.77
C ASN A 583 38.75 -16.30 5.81
N HIS A 584 38.14 -15.15 5.45
CA HIS A 584 37.96 -14.05 6.37
C HIS A 584 37.06 -14.44 7.55
N ALA A 585 35.90 -15.07 7.26
CA ALA A 585 34.94 -15.48 8.30
C ALA A 585 35.61 -16.52 9.27
N ASN A 586 36.35 -17.48 8.75
CA ASN A 586 37.05 -18.46 9.58
C ASN A 586 38.14 -17.81 10.46
N THR A 587 38.86 -16.83 9.92
CA THR A 587 39.88 -16.09 10.69
C THR A 587 39.23 -15.25 11.79
N THR A 588 38.10 -14.62 11.49
CA THR A 588 37.31 -13.88 12.46
C THR A 588 36.72 -14.77 13.54
N LEU A 589 36.16 -15.92 13.16
CA LEU A 589 35.66 -16.94 14.10
C LEU A 589 36.72 -17.34 15.10
N LYS A 590 37.95 -17.59 14.63
CA LYS A 590 39.07 -18.02 15.45
C LYS A 590 39.61 -16.94 16.40
N ASN A 591 39.64 -15.70 15.96
CA ASN A 591 40.47 -14.68 16.62
C ASN A 591 39.71 -13.54 17.27
N HIS A 592 38.46 -13.20 16.80
CA HIS A 592 37.73 -12.01 17.26
C HIS A 592 36.83 -12.24 18.47
N PHE A 593 36.69 -13.48 18.94
CA PHE A 593 35.79 -13.80 20.05
C PHE A 593 36.50 -14.37 21.23
N ARG A 594 36.01 -14.05 22.42
CA ARG A 594 36.34 -14.67 23.68
C ARG A 594 35.49 -15.95 23.86
N PRO A 595 35.86 -16.83 24.84
CA PRO A 595 35.10 -18.06 25.10
C PRO A 595 33.61 -17.85 25.44
N ASP A 596 33.24 -16.64 25.94
CA ASP A 596 31.89 -16.24 26.27
C ASP A 596 31.12 -15.63 25.09
N TYR A 597 31.66 -15.68 23.88
CA TYR A 597 31.13 -15.05 22.65
C TYR A 597 31.18 -13.52 22.60
N SER A 598 31.76 -12.84 23.59
CA SER A 598 32.02 -11.41 23.46
C SER A 598 33.14 -11.14 22.44
N SER A 599 33.00 -10.04 21.67
CA SER A 599 33.92 -9.72 20.57
C SER A 599 35.00 -8.73 20.96
N TYR A 600 36.22 -8.92 20.41
CA TYR A 600 37.18 -7.82 20.25
C TYR A 600 36.82 -7.00 19.06
N HIS A 601 36.86 -5.66 19.17
CA HIS A 601 36.63 -4.79 18.02
C HIS A 601 37.72 -4.97 16.95
N VAL A 602 39.00 -4.92 17.34
CA VAL A 602 40.14 -4.96 16.44
C VAL A 602 41.04 -6.18 16.77
N VAL A 603 41.39 -6.91 15.72
CA VAL A 603 42.54 -7.85 15.78
C VAL A 603 43.56 -7.40 14.74
N ASP A 604 44.79 -7.06 15.20
CA ASP A 604 45.90 -6.67 14.34
C ASP A 604 46.85 -7.82 14.12
N TYR A 605 47.30 -7.99 12.90
CA TYR A 605 48.13 -9.16 12.49
C TYR A 605 49.50 -8.73 11.97
N HIS A 606 50.46 -9.66 12.05
CA HIS A 606 51.70 -9.54 11.30
C HIS A 606 51.44 -9.82 9.81
N PRO A 607 51.70 -8.86 8.92
CA PRO A 607 51.38 -9.02 7.49
C PRO A 607 52.15 -10.15 6.80
N GLU A 608 53.35 -10.51 7.32
CA GLU A 608 54.21 -11.52 6.71
C GLU A 608 53.96 -12.93 7.25
N THR A 609 53.55 -13.08 8.52
CA THR A 609 53.33 -14.40 9.14
C THR A 609 51.84 -14.74 9.29
N GLY A 610 50.97 -13.76 9.35
CA GLY A 610 49.54 -13.93 9.65
C GLY A 610 49.23 -14.17 11.12
N GLU A 611 50.24 -14.07 12.01
CA GLU A 611 50.03 -14.22 13.45
C GLU A 611 49.36 -13.02 14.08
N VAL A 612 48.53 -13.27 15.11
CA VAL A 612 47.90 -12.20 15.89
C VAL A 612 48.95 -11.42 16.66
N ARG A 613 49.01 -10.13 16.45
CA ARG A 613 49.89 -9.19 17.13
C ARG A 613 49.24 -8.51 18.32
N LEU A 614 47.97 -8.12 18.17
CA LEU A 614 47.23 -7.38 19.19
C LEU A 614 45.72 -7.63 19.05
N LYS A 615 45.05 -7.76 20.20
CA LYS A 615 43.56 -7.74 20.27
C LYS A 615 43.17 -6.57 21.16
N CYS A 616 42.34 -5.68 20.66
CA CYS A 616 42.00 -4.43 21.36
C CYS A 616 40.71 -3.82 20.83
N THR A 617 40.38 -2.65 21.35
CA THR A 617 39.28 -1.84 20.79
C THR A 617 39.82 -0.55 20.12
N HIS A 618 38.96 0.03 19.24
CA HIS A 618 39.13 1.36 18.68
C HIS A 618 37.89 2.22 18.89
N GLN A 619 36.71 1.60 18.93
CA GLN A 619 35.40 2.24 19.11
C GLN A 619 34.72 1.84 20.43
N GLY A 620 35.16 0.79 21.11
CA GLY A 620 34.65 0.38 22.43
C GLY A 620 35.31 1.16 23.56
N ASN A 621 34.79 0.98 24.76
CA ASN A 621 35.22 1.68 25.98
C ASN A 621 36.64 1.25 26.43
N SER A 622 36.95 -0.03 26.39
CA SER A 622 38.23 -0.60 26.75
C SER A 622 38.55 -1.87 25.98
N ASP A 623 39.81 -2.30 25.97
CA ASP A 623 40.26 -3.55 25.29
C ASP A 623 39.55 -4.79 25.86
N ASP A 624 39.09 -4.76 27.10
CA ASP A 624 38.35 -5.84 27.77
C ASP A 624 36.82 -5.71 27.60
N SER A 625 36.33 -4.59 27.03
CA SER A 625 34.91 -4.39 26.80
C SER A 625 34.45 -5.01 25.47
N PHE A 626 33.17 -4.91 25.19
CA PHE A 626 32.60 -5.29 23.92
C PHE A 626 31.62 -4.22 23.45
N TRP A 627 32.00 -3.57 22.40
CA TRP A 627 31.23 -2.53 21.73
C TRP A 627 29.97 -3.13 21.10
N SER A 628 28.78 -2.62 21.45
CA SER A 628 27.49 -3.22 21.14
C SER A 628 27.24 -3.36 19.64
N ARG A 629 27.56 -2.33 18.85
CA ARG A 629 27.42 -2.38 17.39
C ARG A 629 28.35 -3.44 16.78
N GLY A 630 29.60 -3.59 17.29
CA GLY A 630 30.52 -4.64 16.85
C GLY A 630 30.00 -6.04 17.16
N GLN A 631 29.38 -6.22 18.32
CA GLN A 631 28.73 -7.46 18.69
C GLN A 631 27.60 -7.81 17.71
N ALA A 632 26.75 -6.82 17.35
CA ALA A 632 25.70 -6.99 16.37
C ALA A 632 26.22 -7.31 14.95
N TRP A 633 27.35 -6.69 14.53
CA TRP A 633 28.01 -7.03 13.26
C TRP A 633 28.49 -8.48 13.23
N GLY A 634 29.04 -9.00 14.32
CA GLY A 634 29.43 -10.39 14.43
C GLY A 634 28.25 -11.33 14.31
N MET A 635 27.16 -11.07 15.03
CA MET A 635 25.94 -11.87 15.00
C MET A 635 25.36 -11.96 13.58
N TYR A 636 25.13 -10.81 12.94
CA TYR A 636 24.62 -10.75 11.57
C TYR A 636 25.56 -11.42 10.58
N GLY A 637 26.85 -11.09 10.64
CA GLY A 637 27.84 -11.59 9.70
C GLY A 637 27.95 -13.12 9.70
N PHE A 638 27.89 -13.77 10.86
CA PHE A 638 27.90 -15.25 10.93
C PHE A 638 26.56 -15.86 10.52
N ALA A 639 25.41 -15.26 10.86
CA ALA A 639 24.11 -15.70 10.34
C ALA A 639 24.08 -15.64 8.80
N MET A 640 24.61 -14.56 8.23
CA MET A 640 24.75 -14.38 6.78
C MET A 640 25.68 -15.42 6.16
N CYS A 641 26.87 -15.67 6.77
CA CYS A 641 27.79 -16.73 6.31
C CYS A 641 27.11 -18.09 6.31
N TYR A 642 26.35 -18.43 7.36
CA TYR A 642 25.56 -19.67 7.40
C TYR A 642 24.52 -19.72 6.28
N ARG A 643 23.81 -18.61 6.00
CA ARG A 643 22.82 -18.55 4.94
C ARG A 643 23.40 -18.97 3.58
N PHE A 644 24.63 -18.56 3.28
CA PHE A 644 25.31 -18.92 2.02
C PHE A 644 25.97 -20.31 2.06
N THR A 645 26.71 -20.63 3.11
CA THR A 645 27.57 -21.81 3.16
C THR A 645 26.90 -23.05 3.72
N LYS A 646 25.88 -22.88 4.58
CA LYS A 646 25.27 -23.93 5.41
C LYS A 646 26.24 -24.59 6.41
N ASP A 647 27.39 -23.98 6.68
CA ASP A 647 28.33 -24.48 7.69
C ASP A 647 27.74 -24.23 9.10
N PRO A 648 27.48 -25.29 9.88
CA PRO A 648 26.87 -25.19 11.21
C PRO A 648 27.74 -24.44 12.22
N ALA A 649 29.06 -24.33 12.00
CA ALA A 649 29.94 -23.56 12.86
C ALA A 649 29.56 -22.05 12.88
N TYR A 650 29.17 -21.52 11.74
CA TYR A 650 28.73 -20.13 11.67
C TYR A 650 27.38 -19.89 12.36
N LEU A 651 26.43 -20.85 12.21
CA LEU A 651 25.14 -20.76 12.93
C LEU A 651 25.38 -20.79 14.44
N LYS A 652 26.16 -21.76 14.93
CA LYS A 652 26.50 -21.87 16.35
C LYS A 652 27.14 -20.59 16.89
N GLN A 653 28.04 -19.98 16.11
CA GLN A 653 28.68 -18.72 16.51
C GLN A 653 27.69 -17.59 16.61
N SER A 654 26.80 -17.45 15.62
CA SER A 654 25.75 -16.42 15.62
C SER A 654 24.78 -16.58 16.79
N GLU A 655 24.33 -17.81 17.06
CA GLU A 655 23.45 -18.14 18.20
C GLU A 655 24.14 -17.82 19.53
N GLY A 656 25.40 -18.24 19.68
CA GLY A 656 26.21 -17.97 20.88
C GLY A 656 26.40 -16.47 21.15
N ILE A 657 26.61 -15.67 20.09
CA ILE A 657 26.70 -14.20 20.19
C ILE A 657 25.33 -13.62 20.61
N ALA A 658 24.23 -14.10 20.03
CA ALA A 658 22.89 -13.64 20.36
C ALA A 658 22.53 -13.97 21.82
N ASP A 659 22.75 -15.21 22.25
CA ASP A 659 22.48 -15.65 23.62
C ASP A 659 23.29 -14.85 24.63
N PHE A 660 24.60 -14.67 24.37
CA PHE A 660 25.43 -13.81 25.22
C PHE A 660 24.87 -12.41 25.34
N PHE A 661 24.55 -11.77 24.20
CA PHE A 661 24.18 -10.36 24.16
C PHE A 661 22.80 -10.10 24.78
N LEU A 662 21.80 -10.94 24.48
CA LEU A 662 20.42 -10.77 24.97
C LEU A 662 20.28 -11.12 26.47
N ASN A 663 21.16 -11.95 27.01
CA ASN A 663 21.12 -12.34 28.43
C ASN A 663 22.06 -11.51 29.32
N LEU A 664 22.59 -10.38 28.83
CA LEU A 664 23.41 -9.50 29.66
C LEU A 664 22.58 -8.90 30.82
N PRO A 665 23.09 -8.97 32.06
CA PRO A 665 22.35 -8.51 33.25
C PRO A 665 21.97 -7.02 33.23
N ASN A 666 22.72 -6.21 32.48
CA ASN A 666 22.50 -4.77 32.35
C ASN A 666 21.82 -4.37 31.02
N MET A 667 21.20 -5.33 30.33
CA MET A 667 20.38 -5.01 29.16
C MET A 667 19.19 -4.11 29.57
N PRO A 668 19.01 -2.93 28.96
CA PRO A 668 17.89 -2.06 29.24
C PRO A 668 16.52 -2.75 28.97
N ALA A 669 15.51 -2.36 29.73
CA ALA A 669 14.18 -2.95 29.64
C ALA A 669 13.49 -2.74 28.27
N ASP A 670 13.86 -1.69 27.55
CA ASP A 670 13.39 -1.40 26.17
C ASP A 670 14.15 -2.21 25.09
N GLY A 671 15.16 -3.00 25.49
CA GLY A 671 15.96 -3.82 24.56
C GLY A 671 16.97 -3.02 23.73
N VAL A 672 17.13 -1.72 23.97
CA VAL A 672 18.13 -0.90 23.28
C VAL A 672 19.45 -0.93 24.07
N PRO A 673 20.51 -1.60 23.54
CA PRO A 673 21.76 -1.72 24.29
C PRO A 673 22.50 -0.39 24.40
N TYR A 674 23.27 -0.26 25.48
CA TYR A 674 24.24 0.85 25.57
C TYR A 674 25.31 0.69 24.48
N TRP A 675 26.00 1.79 24.12
CA TRP A 675 27.02 1.74 23.07
C TRP A 675 28.16 0.78 23.38
N ASP A 676 28.48 0.56 24.68
CA ASP A 676 29.37 -0.49 25.19
C ASP A 676 28.75 -1.08 26.46
N MET A 677 28.51 -2.38 26.50
CA MET A 677 27.76 -3.05 27.56
C MET A 677 28.55 -3.33 28.84
N LYS A 678 29.85 -3.02 28.86
CA LYS A 678 30.69 -3.10 30.07
C LYS A 678 30.81 -1.75 30.81
N MET A 679 30.03 -0.73 30.39
CA MET A 679 30.02 0.59 31.03
C MET A 679 29.18 0.59 32.28
N ASP A 680 29.61 1.40 33.27
CA ASP A 680 28.81 1.79 34.43
C ASP A 680 27.85 2.91 34.01
N VAL A 681 26.60 2.58 33.87
CA VAL A 681 25.52 3.21 33.07
C VAL A 681 25.22 4.67 33.37
N ILE A 682 25.59 5.20 34.54
CA ILE A 682 25.03 6.46 35.04
C ILE A 682 25.97 7.66 34.76
N LYS A 683 27.21 7.43 34.38
CA LYS A 683 28.21 8.51 34.31
C LYS A 683 28.60 9.00 32.91
N ASP A 684 28.38 8.17 31.85
CA ASP A 684 29.01 8.45 30.56
C ASP A 684 28.05 8.37 29.35
N CYS A 685 26.74 8.51 29.55
CA CYS A 685 25.79 8.64 28.45
C CYS A 685 25.87 10.04 27.81
N THR A 686 26.91 10.32 27.04
CA THR A 686 26.85 11.33 25.99
C THR A 686 26.43 10.63 24.71
N PRO A 687 25.30 11.03 24.08
CA PRO A 687 24.99 10.57 22.75
C PRO A 687 26.08 11.04 21.78
N GLU A 688 26.69 10.10 21.03
CA GLU A 688 27.51 10.47 19.86
C GLU A 688 26.62 11.00 18.74
#